data_7dacee5a973d4dbc38224b9c99a37d08
#
_entry.id   7dacee5a973d4dbc38224b9c99a37d08
#
_cell.length_a   1.000
_cell.length_b   1.000
_cell.length_c   1.000
_cell.angle_alpha   90.00
_cell.angle_beta   90.00
_cell.angle_gamma   90.00
#
_symmetry.space_group_name_H-M   'P 1'
#
loop_
_entity.id
_entity.type
_entity.pdbx_description
1 polymer ?
#
loop_
_entity_poly.entity_id
_entity_poly.type
_entity_poly.pdbx_seq_one_letter_code
_entity_poly.pdbx_strand_id
1 'polypeptide(L)'
;MPLINTSLPNLIQGVSQQPDATRFSGQCDEQVNFMSSVVDGLTKRNGTRFVRRLGAADLTLSGDSFIHFINRSETERYVMMHNGTKLYAYNVLSGDEATIDGTYGGYTAAGTYLDVSSSTESARDTLRATTVADGTFLINRSSTVSVDNTARSPSLDKEALIFVKQGDYEKEYSLDINYSSKTPASAQINLTYTRSDYFTYSLTSASPVSVVGGGGSGYVNGDEYKVVTYPASHTYNNVTYSVDVGEGEDTSVTVAANANGTIATTDTSLANIGRIIGFRGPGGRYLHDVGYTVTLTVTLEKSPGLGGTTKYDNEALVKVYSENSTQAFHADTSRISELIAKGATSPDLDIDPYNHNGASIHSTSANSGLNDRFPNIIAGTNADFTLAREGNLIVLTRGANKSDFKIKAKDGLGGGALGVVYKEVGAITDLPLFAKNGFRVKVRGDGDLTADDYYVEFKTDDENQDIGPGSWVETIAPDTVLNYASASLPLFITNTGLNEFKLEHLRTAPRSVGDETSNPFASFSGQVIQNSVFFKNRLGFVCGSNVILSEAGLGRENTEGLFEYNFGRTTVTTLLDSDPIDISVESDRVTNITAASASQENLILFAENGQFVLKGEELLTPRTVSVKPITNFKYNNETDPVSIGSHIYYPFDLGNNTGIREFALNKTTDVYESTEITEQVPRYIPKDITYFSGSLSENLLGILSNEDDQSLYMYRYFFSENKKVLSSWFKWEFNMKIRGFEFIDSMLYLIVANATTDISSIVSIPLNFDGEDEGLAAYTVNGGTLTTTLTVSPNDNVTHLDMR
;
A
#
# COMPACT_ATOMS: atom_id res chain seq x y z
N MET A 1 46.67 -14.90 -64.84
CA MET A 1 46.26 -14.31 -63.58
C MET A 1 45.79 -15.44 -62.69
N PRO A 2 46.30 -15.57 -61.47
CA PRO A 2 45.72 -16.55 -60.55
C PRO A 2 44.27 -16.25 -60.29
N LEU A 3 43.38 -17.19 -60.41
CA LEU A 3 42.00 -17.14 -59.97
C LEU A 3 42.00 -16.97 -58.43
N ILE A 4 41.60 -15.82 -57.97
CA ILE A 4 41.35 -15.59 -56.51
C ILE A 4 39.98 -16.15 -56.27
N ASN A 5 39.93 -17.34 -55.72
CA ASN A 5 38.65 -17.90 -55.20
C ASN A 5 38.36 -17.28 -53.83
N THR A 6 37.41 -16.41 -53.76
CA THR A 6 36.85 -15.87 -52.51
C THR A 6 35.55 -16.65 -52.21
N SER A 7 35.57 -17.40 -51.16
CA SER A 7 34.30 -18.01 -50.63
C SER A 7 33.61 -16.95 -49.77
N LEU A 8 32.36 -16.68 -50.05
CA LEU A 8 31.51 -15.90 -49.16
C LEU A 8 31.24 -16.68 -47.90
N PRO A 9 31.56 -16.18 -46.71
CA PRO A 9 31.22 -16.86 -45.49
C PRO A 9 29.71 -16.85 -45.27
N ASN A 10 29.24 -17.71 -44.41
CA ASN A 10 27.83 -17.68 -43.98
C ASN A 10 27.62 -16.42 -43.12
N LEU A 11 26.82 -15.44 -43.60
CA LEU A 11 26.63 -14.12 -43.02
C LEU A 11 25.58 -14.10 -41.90
N ILE A 12 25.50 -15.14 -41.06
CA ILE A 12 24.49 -15.28 -40.00
C ILE A 12 24.86 -14.58 -38.70
N GLN A 13 26.11 -14.11 -38.57
CA GLN A 13 26.57 -13.48 -37.31
C GLN A 13 26.13 -12.03 -37.14
N GLY A 14 25.33 -11.50 -38.08
CA GLY A 14 24.69 -10.19 -37.99
C GLY A 14 25.62 -9.02 -38.22
N VAL A 15 25.17 -7.86 -37.78
CA VAL A 15 25.86 -6.58 -37.95
C VAL A 15 27.03 -6.44 -36.97
N SER A 16 28.13 -5.84 -37.45
CA SER A 16 29.27 -5.43 -36.64
C SER A 16 29.81 -4.09 -37.12
N GLN A 17 30.01 -3.16 -36.21
CA GLN A 17 30.63 -1.82 -36.46
C GLN A 17 32.15 -1.86 -36.27
N GLN A 18 32.75 -3.06 -36.15
CA GLN A 18 34.18 -3.20 -36.08
C GLN A 18 34.83 -2.93 -37.44
N PRO A 19 36.07 -2.42 -37.49
CA PRO A 19 36.83 -2.27 -38.72
C PRO A 19 36.99 -3.64 -39.44
N ASP A 20 37.00 -3.65 -40.74
CA ASP A 20 37.12 -4.87 -41.57
C ASP A 20 38.28 -5.79 -41.20
N ALA A 21 39.39 -5.20 -40.75
CA ALA A 21 40.57 -5.97 -40.32
C ALA A 21 40.36 -6.78 -39.02
N THR A 22 39.39 -6.42 -38.21
CA THR A 22 39.09 -7.07 -36.91
C THR A 22 37.74 -7.75 -36.88
N ARG A 23 36.90 -7.56 -37.90
CA ARG A 23 35.58 -8.17 -38.02
C ARG A 23 35.67 -9.67 -38.23
N PHE A 24 34.81 -10.41 -37.55
CA PHE A 24 34.72 -11.87 -37.75
C PHE A 24 34.12 -12.20 -39.14
N SER A 25 34.63 -13.25 -39.77
CA SER A 25 34.01 -13.76 -40.98
C SER A 25 32.60 -14.27 -40.72
N GLY A 26 31.60 -13.76 -41.34
CA GLY A 26 30.19 -14.06 -41.09
C GLY A 26 29.41 -12.90 -40.49
N GLN A 27 30.09 -11.79 -40.22
CA GLN A 27 29.46 -10.51 -39.89
C GLN A 27 29.42 -9.61 -41.10
N CYS A 28 28.49 -8.65 -41.10
CA CYS A 28 28.30 -7.64 -42.16
C CYS A 28 28.20 -6.23 -41.57
N ASP A 29 28.26 -5.20 -42.41
CA ASP A 29 28.10 -3.81 -42.01
C ASP A 29 26.66 -3.47 -41.70
N GLU A 30 25.72 -4.02 -42.47
CA GLU A 30 24.30 -3.79 -42.34
C GLU A 30 23.50 -5.03 -42.74
N GLN A 31 22.43 -5.30 -41.98
CA GLN A 31 21.49 -6.38 -42.27
C GLN A 31 20.07 -5.88 -42.01
N VAL A 32 19.29 -5.69 -43.07
CA VAL A 32 17.96 -5.14 -43.05
C VAL A 32 16.97 -6.14 -43.62
N ASN A 33 15.88 -6.37 -42.86
CA ASN A 33 14.78 -7.27 -43.23
C ASN A 33 15.22 -8.75 -43.50
N PHE A 34 16.32 -9.15 -42.88
CA PHE A 34 16.74 -10.55 -42.82
C PHE A 34 16.57 -11.12 -41.41
N MET A 35 16.57 -12.41 -41.31
CA MET A 35 16.65 -13.19 -40.08
C MET A 35 17.76 -14.22 -40.17
N SER A 36 18.63 -14.24 -39.17
CA SER A 36 19.73 -15.20 -39.11
C SER A 36 19.28 -16.51 -38.45
N SER A 37 19.61 -17.64 -39.05
CA SER A 37 19.33 -18.98 -38.52
C SER A 37 20.58 -19.86 -38.63
N VAL A 38 20.81 -20.69 -37.63
CA VAL A 38 21.90 -21.68 -37.65
C VAL A 38 21.62 -22.78 -38.65
N VAL A 39 20.35 -23.09 -38.90
CA VAL A 39 19.91 -24.17 -39.78
C VAL A 39 19.75 -23.69 -41.22
N ASP A 40 18.97 -22.60 -41.42
CA ASP A 40 18.54 -22.13 -42.73
C ASP A 40 19.46 -21.07 -43.31
N GLY A 41 20.44 -20.63 -42.51
CA GLY A 41 21.34 -19.56 -42.92
C GLY A 41 20.69 -18.20 -42.79
N LEU A 42 20.85 -17.33 -43.75
CA LEU A 42 20.30 -15.98 -43.78
C LEU A 42 19.03 -15.99 -44.65
N THR A 43 17.90 -15.76 -44.04
CA THR A 43 16.57 -15.77 -44.71
C THR A 43 15.95 -14.39 -44.68
N LYS A 44 15.15 -14.08 -45.68
CA LYS A 44 14.33 -12.85 -45.69
C LYS A 44 13.22 -12.98 -44.64
N ARG A 45 12.89 -11.88 -43.93
CA ARG A 45 11.74 -11.88 -43.05
C ARG A 45 10.43 -12.13 -43.79
N ASN A 46 9.48 -12.74 -43.14
CA ASN A 46 8.14 -12.94 -43.71
C ASN A 46 7.40 -11.60 -43.87
N GLY A 47 6.40 -11.60 -44.74
CA GLY A 47 5.53 -10.47 -45.01
C GLY A 47 4.65 -10.10 -43.83
N THR A 48 4.32 -8.83 -43.74
CA THR A 48 3.39 -8.31 -42.71
C THR A 48 1.96 -8.67 -43.08
N ARG A 49 1.20 -9.25 -42.14
CA ARG A 49 -0.21 -9.57 -42.28
C ARG A 49 -1.03 -8.54 -41.51
N PHE A 50 -2.03 -7.94 -42.16
CA PHE A 50 -2.96 -7.01 -41.51
C PHE A 50 -3.98 -7.79 -40.68
N VAL A 51 -4.13 -7.45 -39.43
CA VAL A 51 -5.15 -7.99 -38.52
C VAL A 51 -6.39 -7.08 -38.52
N ARG A 52 -6.20 -5.86 -38.03
CA ARG A 52 -7.32 -4.90 -37.96
C ARG A 52 -6.84 -3.47 -37.78
N ARG A 53 -7.63 -2.53 -38.32
CA ARG A 53 -7.50 -1.11 -37.97
C ARG A 53 -8.15 -0.87 -36.62
N LEU A 54 -7.49 -0.16 -35.72
CA LEU A 54 -8.03 0.23 -34.41
C LEU A 54 -9.05 1.35 -34.63
N GLY A 55 -10.28 1.10 -34.14
CA GLY A 55 -11.46 1.86 -34.60
C GLY A 55 -11.89 3.04 -33.73
N ALA A 56 -11.29 3.27 -32.57
CA ALA A 56 -11.67 4.39 -31.71
C ALA A 56 -11.31 5.72 -32.37
N ALA A 57 -12.27 6.61 -32.51
CA ALA A 57 -12.07 7.91 -33.19
C ALA A 57 -11.07 8.83 -32.46
N ASP A 58 -10.87 8.59 -31.19
CA ASP A 58 -10.00 9.34 -30.29
C ASP A 58 -8.67 8.60 -29.95
N LEU A 59 -8.46 7.41 -30.54
CA LEU A 59 -7.23 6.65 -30.35
C LEU A 59 -6.11 7.16 -31.27
N THR A 60 -5.31 8.05 -30.75
CA THR A 60 -4.04 8.47 -31.35
C THR A 60 -2.90 7.94 -30.51
N LEU A 61 -1.98 7.16 -31.10
CA LEU A 61 -0.81 6.63 -30.42
C LEU A 61 0.46 7.36 -30.89
N SER A 62 1.26 7.81 -29.94
CA SER A 62 2.57 8.40 -30.14
C SER A 62 3.67 7.52 -29.54
N GLY A 63 4.93 7.90 -29.68
CA GLY A 63 6.02 7.28 -28.92
C GLY A 63 5.93 7.46 -27.40
N ASP A 64 5.08 8.39 -26.95
CA ASP A 64 4.84 8.69 -25.54
C ASP A 64 3.65 7.91 -24.96
N SER A 65 2.97 7.11 -25.76
CA SER A 65 1.84 6.28 -25.32
C SER A 65 2.33 5.07 -24.53
N PHE A 66 1.61 4.74 -23.46
CA PHE A 66 1.85 3.51 -22.72
C PHE A 66 1.22 2.32 -23.45
N ILE A 67 1.95 1.22 -23.56
CA ILE A 67 1.49 -0.03 -24.20
C ILE A 67 1.92 -1.22 -23.33
N HIS A 68 0.98 -2.14 -23.10
CA HIS A 68 1.23 -3.36 -22.34
C HIS A 68 0.45 -4.53 -22.94
N PHE A 69 1.12 -5.65 -23.19
CA PHE A 69 0.51 -6.85 -23.73
C PHE A 69 0.15 -7.83 -22.62
N ILE A 70 -1.00 -8.47 -22.77
CA ILE A 70 -1.52 -9.50 -21.87
C ILE A 70 -1.68 -10.79 -22.67
N ASN A 71 -0.91 -11.81 -22.31
CA ASN A 71 -1.00 -13.14 -22.90
C ASN A 71 -1.60 -14.10 -21.89
N ARG A 72 -2.93 -14.25 -21.89
CA ARG A 72 -3.68 -15.08 -20.93
C ARG A 72 -3.86 -16.51 -21.42
N SER A 73 -4.31 -16.69 -22.66
CA SER A 73 -4.62 -18.00 -23.24
C SER A 73 -4.44 -17.97 -24.76
N GLU A 74 -4.68 -19.09 -25.43
CA GLU A 74 -4.61 -19.17 -26.91
C GLU A 74 -5.62 -18.26 -27.62
N THR A 75 -6.73 -17.91 -26.98
CA THR A 75 -7.81 -17.08 -27.55
C THR A 75 -7.91 -15.70 -26.91
N GLU A 76 -7.28 -15.50 -25.78
CA GLU A 76 -7.38 -14.28 -24.99
C GLU A 76 -6.00 -13.62 -24.86
N ARG A 77 -5.66 -12.84 -25.86
CA ARG A 77 -4.42 -12.09 -25.99
C ARG A 77 -4.76 -10.65 -26.28
N TYR A 78 -4.37 -9.78 -25.37
CA TYR A 78 -4.79 -8.39 -25.42
C TYR A 78 -3.60 -7.44 -25.44
N VAL A 79 -3.85 -6.25 -25.95
CA VAL A 79 -2.97 -5.09 -25.76
C VAL A 79 -3.75 -3.99 -25.06
N MET A 80 -3.22 -3.50 -23.98
CA MET A 80 -3.69 -2.30 -23.28
C MET A 80 -2.86 -1.10 -23.71
N MET A 81 -3.51 0.02 -23.98
CA MET A 81 -2.87 1.22 -24.49
C MET A 81 -3.45 2.45 -23.79
N HIS A 82 -2.58 3.34 -23.32
CA HIS A 82 -2.99 4.63 -22.77
C HIS A 82 -2.35 5.75 -23.60
N ASN A 83 -3.19 6.58 -24.23
CA ASN A 83 -2.75 7.62 -25.15
C ASN A 83 -2.46 8.99 -24.49
N GLY A 84 -2.34 9.01 -23.16
CA GLY A 84 -2.21 10.23 -22.36
C GLY A 84 -3.54 10.71 -21.77
N THR A 85 -4.69 10.28 -22.31
CA THR A 85 -6.02 10.72 -21.88
C THR A 85 -6.98 9.60 -21.54
N LYS A 86 -6.83 8.42 -22.14
CA LYS A 86 -7.76 7.31 -21.97
C LYS A 86 -7.06 5.97 -22.12
N LEU A 87 -7.55 4.97 -21.39
CA LEU A 87 -7.11 3.57 -21.49
C LEU A 87 -8.01 2.82 -22.47
N TYR A 88 -7.38 2.06 -23.38
CA TYR A 88 -8.02 1.19 -24.35
C TYR A 88 -7.50 -0.23 -24.21
N ALA A 89 -8.32 -1.21 -24.55
CA ALA A 89 -7.90 -2.61 -24.65
C ALA A 89 -8.42 -3.21 -25.95
N TYR A 90 -7.59 -4.00 -26.63
CA TYR A 90 -7.93 -4.69 -27.85
C TYR A 90 -7.43 -6.13 -27.81
N ASN A 91 -8.25 -7.06 -28.33
CA ASN A 91 -7.80 -8.41 -28.56
C ASN A 91 -6.82 -8.42 -29.75
N VAL A 92 -5.61 -8.91 -29.53
CA VAL A 92 -4.53 -8.85 -30.54
C VAL A 92 -4.80 -9.79 -31.72
N LEU A 93 -5.55 -10.89 -31.49
CA LEU A 93 -5.83 -11.91 -32.52
C LEU A 93 -6.95 -11.46 -33.47
N SER A 94 -8.05 -10.92 -32.93
CA SER A 94 -9.22 -10.51 -33.70
C SER A 94 -9.23 -9.01 -34.04
N GLY A 95 -8.49 -8.22 -33.24
CA GLY A 95 -8.52 -6.76 -33.29
C GLY A 95 -9.79 -6.15 -32.69
N ASP A 96 -10.63 -6.93 -32.02
CA ASP A 96 -11.84 -6.42 -31.40
C ASP A 96 -11.50 -5.58 -30.16
N GLU A 97 -12.21 -4.46 -30.00
CA GLU A 97 -12.10 -3.64 -28.81
C GLU A 97 -12.71 -4.36 -27.63
N ALA A 98 -11.98 -4.44 -26.54
CA ALA A 98 -12.46 -5.00 -25.30
C ALA A 98 -13.13 -3.93 -24.45
N THR A 99 -14.22 -4.31 -23.78
CA THR A 99 -14.93 -3.44 -22.85
C THR A 99 -14.19 -3.41 -21.52
N ILE A 100 -13.95 -2.20 -21.00
CA ILE A 100 -13.41 -2.02 -19.66
C ILE A 100 -14.54 -1.47 -18.81
N ASP A 101 -15.08 -2.28 -17.90
CA ASP A 101 -16.07 -1.85 -16.91
C ASP A 101 -15.36 -1.41 -15.63
N GLY A 102 -15.77 -0.31 -15.04
CA GLY A 102 -15.13 0.20 -13.84
C GLY A 102 -15.95 1.21 -13.08
N THR A 103 -15.71 1.25 -11.78
CA THR A 103 -16.17 2.29 -10.84
C THR A 103 -15.62 3.68 -11.24
N TYR A 104 -14.58 3.68 -12.08
CA TYR A 104 -14.03 4.87 -12.71
C TYR A 104 -14.87 5.23 -13.90
N GLY A 105 -15.75 6.22 -13.74
CA GLY A 105 -16.61 6.72 -14.80
C GLY A 105 -15.83 7.02 -16.09
N GLY A 106 -15.71 6.00 -16.95
CA GLY A 106 -15.20 6.12 -18.30
C GLY A 106 -13.68 6.05 -18.46
N TYR A 107 -12.91 5.53 -17.50
CA TYR A 107 -11.43 5.37 -17.59
C TYR A 107 -10.72 6.53 -18.30
N THR A 108 -11.25 7.72 -18.15
CA THR A 108 -10.61 8.96 -18.60
C THR A 108 -9.54 9.36 -17.60
N ALA A 109 -8.39 9.82 -18.07
CA ALA A 109 -7.26 10.17 -17.22
C ALA A 109 -7.53 11.34 -16.27
N ALA A 110 -8.38 12.27 -16.68
CA ALA A 110 -8.59 13.53 -15.96
C ALA A 110 -9.14 13.32 -14.55
N GLY A 111 -8.37 13.71 -13.53
CA GLY A 111 -8.74 13.63 -12.13
C GLY A 111 -8.79 12.22 -11.53
N THR A 112 -8.21 11.23 -12.20
CA THR A 112 -8.13 9.84 -11.73
C THR A 112 -6.68 9.42 -11.49
N TYR A 113 -6.47 8.21 -10.99
CA TYR A 113 -5.14 7.60 -10.86
C TYR A 113 -4.39 7.50 -12.21
N LEU A 114 -5.09 7.47 -13.34
CA LEU A 114 -4.52 7.46 -14.69
C LEU A 114 -4.17 8.86 -15.21
N ASP A 115 -4.43 9.92 -14.44
CA ASP A 115 -4.12 11.28 -14.85
C ASP A 115 -2.60 11.53 -14.85
N VAL A 116 -2.02 11.52 -16.03
CA VAL A 116 -0.60 11.83 -16.25
C VAL A 116 -0.38 13.27 -16.72
N SER A 117 -1.45 14.08 -16.81
CA SER A 117 -1.37 15.45 -17.34
C SER A 117 -0.58 16.41 -16.45
N SER A 118 -0.49 16.11 -15.16
CA SER A 118 0.32 16.87 -14.19
C SER A 118 1.80 16.44 -14.18
N SER A 119 2.12 15.29 -14.80
CA SER A 119 3.50 14.82 -14.94
C SER A 119 4.23 15.59 -16.03
N THR A 120 5.51 15.82 -15.83
CA THR A 120 6.40 16.32 -16.89
C THR A 120 6.84 15.20 -17.82
N GLU A 121 6.58 13.95 -17.44
CA GLU A 121 6.93 12.74 -18.16
C GLU A 121 5.74 12.22 -18.97
N SER A 122 6.03 11.41 -19.97
CA SER A 122 5.04 10.81 -20.84
C SER A 122 4.22 9.70 -20.14
N ALA A 123 3.08 9.29 -20.72
CA ALA A 123 2.32 8.14 -20.21
C ALA A 123 3.17 6.86 -20.19
N ARG A 124 4.01 6.67 -21.18
CA ARG A 124 4.98 5.58 -21.29
C ARG A 124 5.93 5.53 -20.09
N ASP A 125 6.47 6.68 -19.68
CA ASP A 125 7.46 6.76 -18.62
C ASP A 125 6.82 6.73 -17.23
N THR A 126 5.59 7.24 -17.14
CA THR A 126 4.83 7.35 -15.88
C THR A 126 4.11 6.05 -15.51
N LEU A 127 3.56 5.32 -16.48
CA LEU A 127 2.79 4.10 -16.22
C LEU A 127 3.65 2.85 -16.32
N ARG A 128 3.41 1.88 -15.44
CA ARG A 128 3.97 0.52 -15.50
C ARG A 128 2.88 -0.50 -15.22
N ALA A 129 2.99 -1.65 -15.85
CA ALA A 129 2.03 -2.74 -15.65
C ALA A 129 2.72 -4.09 -15.47
N THR A 130 2.15 -4.91 -14.61
CA THR A 130 2.57 -6.30 -14.40
C THR A 130 1.35 -7.20 -14.42
N THR A 131 1.33 -8.16 -15.34
CA THR A 131 0.24 -9.14 -15.45
C THR A 131 0.60 -10.42 -14.70
N VAL A 132 -0.33 -10.88 -13.87
CA VAL A 132 -0.23 -12.13 -13.12
C VAL A 132 -1.56 -12.87 -13.25
N ALA A 133 -1.55 -14.02 -13.91
CA ALA A 133 -2.76 -14.80 -14.20
C ALA A 133 -3.85 -13.93 -14.88
N ASP A 134 -5.01 -13.77 -14.23
CA ASP A 134 -6.16 -13.04 -14.76
C ASP A 134 -6.16 -11.55 -14.41
N GLY A 135 -5.16 -11.09 -13.66
CA GLY A 135 -5.08 -9.72 -13.16
C GLY A 135 -3.86 -8.96 -13.65
N THR A 136 -4.03 -7.66 -13.90
CA THR A 136 -2.95 -6.75 -14.27
C THR A 136 -2.91 -5.59 -13.28
N PHE A 137 -1.77 -5.42 -12.62
CA PHE A 137 -1.50 -4.29 -11.75
C PHE A 137 -0.97 -3.13 -12.59
N LEU A 138 -1.62 -1.97 -12.50
CA LEU A 138 -1.22 -0.77 -13.23
C LEU A 138 -0.79 0.30 -12.23
N ILE A 139 0.45 0.73 -12.33
CA ILE A 139 1.12 1.68 -11.45
C ILE A 139 1.30 3.01 -12.15
N ASN A 140 1.01 4.09 -11.42
CA ASN A 140 1.35 5.45 -11.81
C ASN A 140 2.54 5.94 -10.96
N ARG A 141 3.70 6.12 -11.58
CA ARG A 141 4.94 6.59 -10.97
C ARG A 141 4.92 8.06 -10.56
N SER A 142 3.87 8.81 -10.83
CA SER A 142 3.68 10.19 -10.36
C SER A 142 2.73 10.29 -9.18
N SER A 143 2.03 9.19 -8.81
CA SER A 143 1.06 9.17 -7.72
C SER A 143 1.70 8.75 -6.41
N THR A 144 1.60 9.61 -5.39
CA THR A 144 2.06 9.29 -4.03
C THR A 144 0.97 8.55 -3.28
N VAL A 145 1.33 7.42 -2.69
CA VAL A 145 0.40 6.66 -1.84
C VAL A 145 0.15 7.41 -0.54
N SER A 146 -1.10 7.56 -0.16
CA SER A 146 -1.52 8.22 1.07
C SER A 146 -2.37 7.29 1.95
N VAL A 147 -2.51 7.64 3.21
CA VAL A 147 -3.37 6.93 4.17
C VAL A 147 -4.72 7.63 4.30
N ASP A 148 -5.76 6.88 4.60
CA ASP A 148 -7.09 7.43 4.88
C ASP A 148 -7.22 7.83 6.34
N ASN A 149 -6.92 9.09 6.63
CA ASN A 149 -7.00 9.63 7.99
C ASN A 149 -8.43 9.66 8.57
N THR A 150 -9.45 9.39 7.78
CA THR A 150 -10.86 9.35 8.22
C THR A 150 -11.25 7.97 8.73
N ALA A 151 -10.61 6.91 8.23
CA ALA A 151 -10.82 5.53 8.65
C ALA A 151 -9.94 5.19 9.85
N ARG A 152 -10.46 5.38 11.04
CA ARG A 152 -9.74 5.11 12.29
C ARG A 152 -10.41 4.04 13.12
N SER A 153 -9.61 3.29 13.87
CA SER A 153 -10.13 2.40 14.90
C SER A 153 -10.92 3.18 15.95
N PRO A 154 -11.97 2.62 16.54
CA PRO A 154 -12.69 3.28 17.62
C PRO A 154 -11.76 3.58 18.81
N SER A 155 -11.99 4.73 19.46
CA SER A 155 -11.33 5.03 20.74
C SER A 155 -11.67 3.98 21.79
N LEU A 156 -10.84 3.83 22.81
CA LEU A 156 -11.15 2.96 23.94
C LEU A 156 -12.44 3.45 24.62
N ASP A 157 -13.36 2.52 24.83
CA ASP A 157 -14.54 2.78 25.61
C ASP A 157 -14.16 3.18 27.03
N LYS A 158 -14.90 4.11 27.59
CA LYS A 158 -14.74 4.51 29.01
C LYS A 158 -15.45 3.48 29.90
N GLU A 159 -15.03 2.22 29.78
CA GLU A 159 -15.62 1.06 30.45
C GLU A 159 -14.61 0.40 31.37
N ALA A 160 -15.09 -0.07 32.51
CA ALA A 160 -14.30 -0.90 33.43
C ALA A 160 -14.99 -2.25 33.65
N LEU A 161 -14.18 -3.32 33.58
CA LEU A 161 -14.61 -4.63 34.05
C LEU A 161 -14.26 -4.77 35.52
N ILE A 162 -15.24 -5.06 36.35
CA ILE A 162 -15.11 -5.34 37.78
C ILE A 162 -15.55 -6.78 37.97
N PHE A 163 -14.67 -7.63 38.47
CA PHE A 163 -14.98 -9.05 38.62
C PHE A 163 -14.48 -9.61 39.92
N VAL A 164 -15.33 -10.40 40.55
CA VAL A 164 -15.04 -11.08 41.80
C VAL A 164 -14.39 -12.43 41.48
N LYS A 165 -13.11 -12.57 41.80
CA LYS A 165 -12.32 -13.80 41.57
C LYS A 165 -12.55 -14.83 42.65
N GLN A 166 -12.70 -14.38 43.90
CA GLN A 166 -12.83 -15.24 45.07
C GLN A 166 -13.79 -14.59 46.06
N GLY A 167 -14.69 -15.41 46.61
CA GLY A 167 -15.58 -15.00 47.67
C GLY A 167 -15.14 -15.58 49.00
N ASP A 168 -15.46 -14.86 50.07
CA ASP A 168 -15.33 -15.34 51.45
C ASP A 168 -16.36 -14.61 52.31
N TYR A 169 -16.63 -15.09 53.52
CA TYR A 169 -17.62 -14.53 54.43
C TYR A 169 -17.05 -13.33 55.18
N GLU A 170 -17.88 -12.30 55.42
CA GLU A 170 -17.55 -11.13 56.23
C GLU A 170 -16.30 -10.40 55.77
N LYS A 171 -16.00 -10.42 54.47
CA LYS A 171 -14.84 -9.70 53.88
C LYS A 171 -15.30 -8.42 53.19
N GLU A 172 -14.43 -7.46 53.26
CA GLU A 172 -14.59 -6.17 52.60
C GLU A 172 -14.24 -6.26 51.10
N TYR A 173 -15.09 -5.66 50.27
CA TYR A 173 -14.85 -5.39 48.84
C TYR A 173 -15.13 -3.92 48.59
N SER A 174 -14.17 -3.18 48.09
CA SER A 174 -14.30 -1.75 47.91
C SER A 174 -13.78 -1.29 46.54
N LEU A 175 -14.44 -0.27 45.99
CA LEU A 175 -14.04 0.41 44.74
C LEU A 175 -13.90 1.90 45.06
N ASP A 176 -12.80 2.47 44.65
CA ASP A 176 -12.53 3.91 44.72
C ASP A 176 -12.63 4.46 43.27
N ILE A 177 -13.70 5.26 43.01
CA ILE A 177 -14.03 5.77 41.68
C ILE A 177 -13.89 7.28 41.71
N ASN A 178 -12.94 7.80 40.96
CA ASN A 178 -12.68 9.22 40.81
C ASN A 178 -13.14 9.69 39.42
N TYR A 179 -14.04 10.64 39.37
CA TYR A 179 -14.66 11.13 38.13
C TYR A 179 -15.00 12.62 38.20
N SER A 180 -15.37 13.21 37.04
CA SER A 180 -15.90 14.56 37.00
C SER A 180 -17.33 14.57 36.47
N SER A 181 -18.24 15.20 37.17
CA SER A 181 -19.65 15.35 36.72
C SER A 181 -19.81 16.33 35.55
N LYS A 182 -18.78 17.11 35.26
CA LYS A 182 -18.81 18.12 34.19
C LYS A 182 -18.67 17.43 32.82
N THR A 183 -19.41 17.95 31.86
CA THR A 183 -19.25 17.55 30.45
C THR A 183 -18.03 18.27 29.87
N PRO A 184 -17.06 17.56 29.28
CA PRO A 184 -15.96 18.21 28.61
C PRO A 184 -16.50 19.05 27.45
N ALA A 185 -16.09 20.30 27.37
CA ALA A 185 -16.31 21.13 26.20
C ALA A 185 -15.09 20.95 25.29
N SER A 186 -15.30 20.43 24.09
CA SER A 186 -14.27 20.40 23.06
C SER A 186 -14.63 21.31 21.92
N ALA A 187 -13.66 22.02 21.38
CA ALA A 187 -13.84 22.91 20.25
C ALA A 187 -12.67 22.74 19.29
N GLN A 188 -12.96 22.64 18.02
CA GLN A 188 -11.93 22.69 16.98
C GLN A 188 -11.70 24.13 16.55
N ILE A 189 -10.43 24.51 16.45
CA ILE A 189 -10.03 25.85 16.06
C ILE A 189 -8.90 25.77 15.03
N ASN A 190 -9.01 26.57 13.98
CA ASN A 190 -7.92 26.79 13.05
C ASN A 190 -7.02 27.90 13.56
N LEU A 191 -5.78 27.59 13.84
CA LEU A 191 -4.73 28.52 14.25
C LEU A 191 -3.79 28.73 13.06
N THR A 192 -3.74 29.96 12.56
CA THR A 192 -2.85 30.30 11.45
C THR A 192 -1.65 31.05 12.00
N TYR A 193 -0.47 30.54 11.72
CA TYR A 193 0.80 31.13 12.11
C TYR A 193 1.54 31.62 10.88
N THR A 194 2.17 32.80 11.02
CA THR A 194 3.10 33.31 10.03
C THR A 194 4.49 33.34 10.60
N ARG A 195 5.45 32.83 9.87
CA ARG A 195 6.84 32.83 10.27
C ARG A 195 7.45 34.22 10.09
N SER A 196 7.84 34.84 11.17
CA SER A 196 8.44 36.18 11.19
C SER A 196 9.97 36.16 11.21
N ASP A 197 10.59 35.07 11.69
CA ASP A 197 12.03 34.92 11.83
C ASP A 197 12.40 33.42 11.83
N TYR A 198 13.68 33.09 11.83
CA TYR A 198 14.21 31.72 11.70
C TYR A 198 13.58 30.71 12.67
N PHE A 199 13.18 31.16 13.86
CA PHE A 199 12.55 30.32 14.90
C PHE A 199 11.25 30.90 15.45
N THR A 200 10.71 31.99 14.91
CA THR A 200 9.58 32.67 15.49
C THR A 200 8.36 32.58 14.56
N TYR A 201 7.30 32.00 15.11
CA TYR A 201 5.99 31.95 14.46
C TYR A 201 5.05 32.86 15.25
N SER A 202 4.42 33.79 14.55
CA SER A 202 3.40 34.65 15.13
C SER A 202 2.01 34.16 14.75
N LEU A 203 1.14 34.00 15.72
CA LEU A 203 -0.27 33.71 15.49
C LEU A 203 -0.91 34.90 14.78
N THR A 204 -1.40 34.70 13.57
CA THR A 204 -2.03 35.75 12.75
C THR A 204 -3.53 35.61 12.70
N SER A 205 -4.06 34.41 12.90
CA SER A 205 -5.51 34.19 12.91
C SER A 205 -5.86 32.98 13.79
N ALA A 206 -6.98 33.09 14.50
CA ALA A 206 -7.62 32.03 15.24
C ALA A 206 -9.11 32.01 14.87
N SER A 207 -9.57 30.99 14.16
CA SER A 207 -10.97 30.89 13.75
C SER A 207 -11.57 29.54 14.18
N PRO A 208 -12.73 29.56 14.88
CA PRO A 208 -13.41 28.34 15.29
C PRO A 208 -13.91 27.56 14.06
N VAL A 209 -13.74 26.24 14.08
CA VAL A 209 -14.23 25.32 13.02
C VAL A 209 -15.51 24.64 13.48
N SER A 210 -15.51 24.11 14.70
CA SER A 210 -16.68 23.48 15.29
C SER A 210 -16.64 23.55 16.81
N VAL A 211 -17.81 23.61 17.44
CA VAL A 211 -17.93 23.49 18.90
C VAL A 211 -18.93 22.39 19.19
N VAL A 212 -18.49 21.39 19.92
CA VAL A 212 -19.37 20.33 20.43
C VAL A 212 -20.13 20.87 21.64
N GLY A 213 -21.43 21.11 21.50
CA GLY A 213 -22.30 21.58 22.57
C GLY A 213 -22.94 22.95 22.42
N GLY A 214 -22.87 23.55 21.23
CA GLY A 214 -23.63 24.75 20.89
C GLY A 214 -22.78 25.99 20.56
N GLY A 215 -22.80 26.39 19.34
CA GLY A 215 -22.41 27.69 18.77
C GLY A 215 -21.05 28.27 19.13
N GLY A 216 -20.19 28.42 18.18
CA GLY A 216 -18.83 28.99 18.09
C GLY A 216 -18.32 30.03 19.10
N SER A 217 -18.97 30.19 20.22
CA SER A 217 -18.71 31.16 21.28
C SER A 217 -18.92 30.48 22.63
N GLY A 218 -17.92 29.95 23.23
CA GLY A 218 -18.03 29.29 24.53
C GLY A 218 -16.73 29.27 25.32
N TYR A 219 -15.70 29.94 24.81
CA TYR A 219 -14.47 30.10 25.55
C TYR A 219 -14.63 31.13 26.68
N VAL A 220 -14.14 30.76 27.83
CA VAL A 220 -14.16 31.65 29.00
C VAL A 220 -12.75 32.20 29.21
N ASN A 221 -12.62 33.49 29.37
CA ASN A 221 -11.34 34.15 29.58
C ASN A 221 -10.65 33.63 30.86
N GLY A 222 -9.41 33.17 30.73
CA GLY A 222 -8.63 32.63 31.84
C GLY A 222 -8.84 31.14 32.10
N ASP A 223 -9.73 30.45 31.36
CA ASP A 223 -9.88 29.00 31.46
C ASP A 223 -8.71 28.29 30.75
N GLU A 224 -8.32 27.15 31.31
CA GLU A 224 -7.26 26.29 30.78
C GLU A 224 -7.87 25.18 29.93
N TYR A 225 -7.28 24.97 28.75
CA TYR A 225 -7.67 23.95 27.78
C TYR A 225 -6.48 23.05 27.46
N LYS A 226 -6.73 21.76 27.36
CA LYS A 226 -5.76 20.81 26.82
C LYS A 226 -5.76 20.89 25.28
N VAL A 227 -4.57 20.98 24.70
CA VAL A 227 -4.42 20.97 23.24
C VAL A 227 -4.30 19.55 22.78
N VAL A 228 -5.28 19.08 22.01
CA VAL A 228 -5.20 17.83 21.27
C VAL A 228 -4.92 18.20 19.82
N THR A 229 -3.75 17.92 19.35
CA THR A 229 -3.33 18.26 17.98
C THR A 229 -3.69 17.13 17.02
N TYR A 230 -4.30 17.49 15.89
CA TYR A 230 -4.45 16.56 14.76
C TYR A 230 -3.32 16.79 13.74
N PRO A 231 -2.91 15.75 12.97
CA PRO A 231 -1.92 15.91 11.92
C PRO A 231 -2.40 16.98 10.94
N ALA A 232 -1.67 18.07 10.86
CA ALA A 232 -1.96 19.18 9.97
C ALA A 232 -1.18 18.99 8.67
N SER A 233 -1.83 19.21 7.55
CA SER A 233 -1.17 19.30 6.25
C SER A 233 -1.07 20.74 5.81
N HIS A 234 0.02 21.10 5.17
CA HIS A 234 0.25 22.39 4.57
C HIS A 234 0.69 22.26 3.12
N THR A 235 0.09 23.05 2.23
CA THR A 235 0.42 23.05 0.81
C THR A 235 1.23 24.30 0.45
N TYR A 236 2.42 24.11 -0.08
CA TYR A 236 3.29 25.17 -0.58
C TYR A 236 3.83 24.78 -1.97
N ASN A 237 3.70 25.68 -2.94
CA ASN A 237 4.06 25.42 -4.35
C ASN A 237 3.50 24.09 -4.91
N ASN A 238 2.23 23.83 -4.67
CA ASN A 238 1.50 22.61 -5.05
C ASN A 238 2.03 21.29 -4.42
N VAL A 239 2.87 21.37 -3.40
CA VAL A 239 3.32 20.22 -2.62
C VAL A 239 2.68 20.27 -1.23
N THR A 240 1.97 19.23 -0.86
CA THR A 240 1.37 19.10 0.47
C THR A 240 2.39 18.47 1.42
N TYR A 241 2.71 19.19 2.49
CA TYR A 241 3.61 18.73 3.53
C TYR A 241 2.79 18.27 4.74
N SER A 242 3.05 17.09 5.25
CA SER A 242 2.56 16.71 6.58
C SER A 242 3.39 17.47 7.62
N VAL A 243 2.70 18.14 8.51
CA VAL A 243 3.34 18.74 9.69
C VAL A 243 3.33 17.66 10.77
N ASP A 244 4.51 17.16 11.10
CA ASP A 244 4.68 16.25 12.22
C ASP A 244 4.44 17.06 13.51
N VAL A 245 3.28 16.88 14.05
CA VAL A 245 2.91 17.42 15.35
C VAL A 245 3.42 16.40 16.34
N GLY A 246 4.64 16.60 16.82
CA GLY A 246 5.22 15.74 17.83
C GLY A 246 4.20 15.54 18.97
N GLU A 247 4.04 14.30 19.42
CA GLU A 247 3.21 13.93 20.55
C GLU A 247 3.55 14.83 21.74
N GLY A 248 2.79 15.92 21.85
CA GLY A 248 2.95 16.87 22.95
C GLY A 248 2.26 16.31 24.17
N GLU A 249 3.04 15.71 25.05
CA GLU A 249 2.59 15.44 26.41
C GLU A 249 1.87 16.68 26.98
N ASP A 250 0.59 16.53 27.37
CA ASP A 250 -0.21 17.42 28.24
C ASP A 250 0.02 18.93 28.08
N THR A 251 0.10 19.43 26.85
CA THR A 251 0.22 20.88 26.65
C THR A 251 -1.12 21.54 26.94
N SER A 252 -1.23 22.21 28.05
CA SER A 252 -2.37 23.05 28.38
C SER A 252 -2.11 24.50 28.01
N VAL A 253 -3.14 25.18 27.55
CA VAL A 253 -3.10 26.61 27.24
C VAL A 253 -4.21 27.34 27.98
N THR A 254 -3.86 28.49 28.54
CA THR A 254 -4.85 29.41 29.13
C THR A 254 -5.37 30.30 28.02
N VAL A 255 -6.66 30.18 27.71
CA VAL A 255 -7.25 30.89 26.59
C VAL A 255 -7.65 32.31 27.00
N ALA A 256 -7.19 33.31 26.25
CA ALA A 256 -7.71 34.67 26.32
C ALA A 256 -8.95 34.74 25.40
N ALA A 257 -10.13 34.84 26.03
CA ALA A 257 -11.39 34.95 25.30
C ALA A 257 -11.92 36.38 25.31
N ASN A 258 -12.48 36.78 24.15
CA ASN A 258 -13.22 38.05 24.05
C ASN A 258 -14.57 37.97 24.79
N ALA A 259 -15.21 39.09 25.06
CA ALA A 259 -16.50 39.14 25.75
C ALA A 259 -17.62 38.35 25.03
N ASN A 260 -17.49 38.07 23.74
CA ASN A 260 -18.39 37.25 22.95
C ASN A 260 -18.04 35.74 22.96
N GLY A 261 -17.05 35.32 23.74
CA GLY A 261 -16.61 33.95 23.88
C GLY A 261 -15.75 33.45 22.69
N THR A 262 -15.22 34.32 21.84
CA THR A 262 -14.25 33.96 20.77
C THR A 262 -12.83 34.09 21.30
N ILE A 263 -11.90 33.28 20.80
CA ILE A 263 -10.49 33.34 21.20
C ILE A 263 -9.85 34.63 20.65
N ALA A 264 -9.13 35.38 21.52
CA ALA A 264 -8.38 36.53 21.09
C ALA A 264 -7.14 36.15 20.28
N THR A 265 -6.92 36.77 19.14
CA THR A 265 -5.74 36.54 18.26
C THR A 265 -4.42 37.00 18.91
N THR A 266 -4.49 37.75 20.01
CA THR A 266 -3.32 38.21 20.78
C THR A 266 -2.91 37.26 21.89
N ASP A 267 -3.53 36.10 21.99
CA ASP A 267 -3.23 35.16 23.06
C ASP A 267 -1.80 34.59 22.90
N THR A 268 -0.94 34.97 23.85
CA THR A 268 0.45 34.52 23.86
C THR A 268 0.61 33.03 24.16
N SER A 269 -0.36 32.43 24.83
CA SER A 269 -0.34 30.96 25.10
C SER A 269 -0.57 30.16 23.83
N LEU A 270 -1.48 30.59 22.96
CA LEU A 270 -1.72 29.99 21.65
C LEU A 270 -0.54 30.19 20.68
N ALA A 271 0.15 31.31 20.75
CA ALA A 271 1.37 31.57 19.99
C ALA A 271 2.48 30.56 20.34
N ASN A 272 2.53 30.08 21.56
CA ASN A 272 3.51 29.09 21.99
C ASN A 272 3.27 27.70 21.41
N ILE A 273 2.05 27.35 21.01
CA ILE A 273 1.76 26.06 20.33
C ILE A 273 2.63 25.92 19.06
N GLY A 274 2.74 26.97 18.25
CA GLY A 274 3.58 26.97 17.05
C GLY A 274 5.08 26.80 17.33
N ARG A 275 5.55 27.14 18.54
CA ARG A 275 6.96 26.95 18.96
C ARG A 275 7.22 25.53 19.45
N ILE A 276 6.23 24.90 20.06
CA ILE A 276 6.35 23.54 20.63
C ILE A 276 6.28 22.49 19.52
N ILE A 277 5.49 22.72 18.49
CA ILE A 277 5.20 21.75 17.42
C ILE A 277 6.31 21.62 16.38
N GLY A 278 7.27 22.50 16.30
CA GLY A 278 8.44 22.44 15.39
C GLY A 278 8.06 22.01 13.96
N PHE A 279 7.69 22.97 13.10
CA PHE A 279 7.30 22.66 11.73
C PHE A 279 8.44 22.04 10.91
N ARG A 280 8.30 20.79 10.49
CA ARG A 280 9.27 20.08 9.65
C ARG A 280 8.67 19.78 8.28
N GLY A 281 9.43 20.04 7.22
CA GLY A 281 9.09 19.64 5.85
C GLY A 281 9.57 18.22 5.54
N PRO A 282 9.35 17.73 4.30
CA PRO A 282 9.81 16.43 3.85
C PRO A 282 11.31 16.23 4.04
N GLY A 283 11.72 15.08 4.54
CA GLY A 283 13.13 14.80 4.86
C GLY A 283 13.62 15.43 6.16
N GLY A 284 12.71 15.83 7.08
CA GLY A 284 13.08 16.33 8.41
C GLY A 284 13.71 17.72 8.42
N ARG A 285 13.67 18.46 7.31
CA ARG A 285 14.21 19.81 7.20
C ARG A 285 13.21 20.83 7.73
N TYR A 286 13.71 21.80 8.49
CA TYR A 286 12.91 22.96 8.89
C TYR A 286 12.63 23.83 7.67
N LEU A 287 11.38 24.31 7.54
CA LEU A 287 11.01 25.25 6.47
C LEU A 287 11.72 26.58 6.68
N HIS A 288 12.50 27.03 5.72
CA HIS A 288 13.46 28.14 5.88
C HIS A 288 12.96 29.52 5.44
N ASP A 289 11.80 29.63 4.79
CA ASP A 289 11.36 30.88 4.19
C ASP A 289 10.60 31.77 5.16
N VAL A 290 11.00 33.02 5.29
CA VAL A 290 10.31 34.06 6.06
C VAL A 290 9.02 34.47 5.30
N GLY A 291 7.93 34.76 6.05
CA GLY A 291 6.64 35.10 5.47
C GLY A 291 5.72 33.90 5.20
N TYR A 292 6.14 32.73 5.53
CA TYR A 292 5.42 31.49 5.35
C TYR A 292 4.25 31.37 6.33
N THR A 293 3.11 30.92 5.84
CA THR A 293 1.88 30.79 6.63
C THR A 293 1.49 29.32 6.76
N VAL A 294 1.24 28.88 7.97
CA VAL A 294 0.77 27.53 8.30
C VAL A 294 -0.52 27.59 9.06
N THR A 295 -1.53 26.84 8.67
CA THR A 295 -2.78 26.70 9.39
C THR A 295 -2.84 25.32 10.04
N LEU A 296 -3.02 25.30 11.36
CA LEU A 296 -3.22 24.10 12.15
C LEU A 296 -4.65 24.01 12.62
N THR A 297 -5.31 22.89 12.44
CA THR A 297 -6.56 22.59 13.11
C THR A 297 -6.24 21.88 14.42
N VAL A 298 -6.54 22.51 15.53
CA VAL A 298 -6.33 21.94 16.86
C VAL A 298 -7.68 21.74 17.56
N THR A 299 -7.78 20.69 18.35
CA THR A 299 -8.89 20.51 19.27
C THR A 299 -8.45 20.99 20.63
N LEU A 300 -9.17 21.94 21.18
CA LEU A 300 -9.04 22.40 22.55
C LEU A 300 -10.10 21.68 23.38
N GLU A 301 -9.67 20.86 24.32
CA GLU A 301 -10.56 20.22 25.28
C GLU A 301 -10.50 20.99 26.59
N LYS A 302 -11.65 21.48 27.04
CA LYS A 302 -11.74 22.08 28.37
C LYS A 302 -11.48 21.00 29.41
N SER A 303 -10.36 21.09 30.10
CA SER A 303 -10.08 20.19 31.20
C SER A 303 -11.02 20.57 32.37
N PRO A 304 -11.89 19.67 32.84
CA PRO A 304 -12.68 19.97 34.02
C PRO A 304 -11.75 20.03 35.22
N GLY A 305 -11.53 21.22 35.73
CA GLY A 305 -10.87 21.40 37.02
C GLY A 305 -9.44 21.92 37.08
N LEU A 306 -8.94 22.63 36.04
CA LEU A 306 -7.64 23.30 36.15
C LEU A 306 -7.78 24.74 36.68
N GLY A 307 -8.30 24.87 37.84
CA GLY A 307 -8.21 25.99 38.76
C GLY A 307 -7.95 25.51 40.18
N GLY A 308 -7.74 24.21 40.31
CA GLY A 308 -7.45 23.50 41.56
C GLY A 308 -6.88 22.12 41.26
N THR A 309 -6.00 21.66 42.03
CA THR A 309 -5.09 20.51 41.96
C THR A 309 -5.67 19.12 41.73
N THR A 310 -6.93 18.97 41.22
CA THR A 310 -7.54 17.64 41.01
C THR A 310 -8.27 17.54 39.66
N LYS A 311 -7.75 16.63 38.81
CA LYS A 311 -8.35 16.23 37.54
C LYS A 311 -9.78 15.70 37.68
N TYR A 312 -10.15 15.24 38.88
CA TYR A 312 -11.45 14.71 39.24
C TYR A 312 -12.03 15.50 40.39
N ASP A 313 -13.25 16.03 40.22
CA ASP A 313 -13.95 16.85 41.22
C ASP A 313 -14.91 16.03 42.09
N ASN A 314 -15.07 14.74 41.80
CA ASN A 314 -15.91 13.83 42.56
C ASN A 314 -15.18 12.51 42.85
N GLU A 315 -15.40 12.01 44.06
CA GLU A 315 -14.96 10.69 44.48
C GLU A 315 -16.15 9.90 44.98
N ALA A 316 -16.28 8.66 44.50
CA ALA A 316 -17.31 7.71 44.99
C ALA A 316 -16.61 6.46 45.54
N LEU A 317 -16.70 6.33 46.86
CA LEU A 317 -16.26 5.12 47.54
C LEU A 317 -17.40 4.11 47.62
N VAL A 318 -17.31 3.03 46.89
CA VAL A 318 -18.16 1.85 47.03
C VAL A 318 -17.49 0.92 48.04
N LYS A 319 -18.26 0.47 49.06
CA LYS A 319 -17.72 -0.39 50.09
C LYS A 319 -18.83 -1.36 50.53
N VAL A 320 -18.61 -2.64 50.34
CA VAL A 320 -19.53 -3.68 50.74
C VAL A 320 -18.78 -4.77 51.53
N TYR A 321 -19.51 -5.42 52.43
CA TYR A 321 -19.04 -6.59 53.11
C TYR A 321 -19.88 -7.78 52.68
N SER A 322 -19.26 -8.91 52.40
CA SER A 322 -19.97 -10.15 52.17
C SER A 322 -20.71 -10.56 53.47
N GLU A 323 -21.77 -11.32 53.27
CA GLU A 323 -22.63 -11.76 54.37
C GLU A 323 -21.93 -12.78 55.27
N ASN A 324 -22.55 -13.11 56.39
CA ASN A 324 -22.00 -14.06 57.36
C ASN A 324 -22.08 -15.53 56.85
N SER A 325 -21.46 -16.44 57.56
CA SER A 325 -21.34 -17.86 57.20
C SER A 325 -22.59 -18.70 57.43
N THR A 326 -23.78 -18.08 57.60
CA THR A 326 -25.06 -18.79 57.83
C THR A 326 -25.55 -19.55 56.59
N GLN A 327 -25.16 -19.10 55.39
CA GLN A 327 -25.54 -19.70 54.10
C GLN A 327 -24.32 -19.75 53.17
N ALA A 328 -24.17 -20.86 52.46
CA ALA A 328 -23.00 -21.05 51.57
C ALA A 328 -22.95 -20.02 50.41
N PHE A 329 -24.10 -19.61 49.88
CA PHE A 329 -24.16 -18.68 48.78
C PHE A 329 -23.72 -17.23 49.16
N HIS A 330 -23.60 -16.92 50.47
CA HIS A 330 -23.10 -15.63 50.94
C HIS A 330 -21.63 -15.39 50.54
N ALA A 331 -20.87 -16.42 50.32
CA ALA A 331 -19.52 -16.37 49.79
C ALA A 331 -19.44 -16.58 48.26
N ASP A 332 -20.59 -16.70 47.58
CA ASP A 332 -20.63 -16.85 46.14
C ASP A 332 -20.19 -15.56 45.46
N THR A 333 -19.32 -15.70 44.44
CA THR A 333 -18.77 -14.55 43.71
C THR A 333 -19.83 -13.74 42.97
N SER A 334 -20.88 -14.40 42.46
CA SER A 334 -22.02 -13.75 41.83
C SER A 334 -22.83 -12.93 42.83
N ARG A 335 -23.02 -13.49 44.06
CA ARG A 335 -23.72 -12.78 45.15
C ARG A 335 -22.94 -11.54 45.61
N ILE A 336 -21.63 -11.66 45.73
CA ILE A 336 -20.76 -10.52 46.10
C ILE A 336 -20.78 -9.45 45.00
N SER A 337 -20.77 -9.82 43.73
CA SER A 337 -20.91 -8.88 42.61
C SER A 337 -22.28 -8.17 42.63
N GLU A 338 -23.33 -8.87 42.99
CA GLU A 338 -24.67 -8.28 43.18
C GLU A 338 -24.68 -7.25 44.33
N LEU A 339 -24.05 -7.53 45.45
CA LEU A 339 -23.90 -6.60 46.57
C LEU A 339 -23.08 -5.33 46.15
N ILE A 340 -22.03 -5.51 45.36
CA ILE A 340 -21.26 -4.38 44.82
C ILE A 340 -22.14 -3.54 43.89
N ALA A 341 -22.98 -4.14 43.06
CA ALA A 341 -23.84 -3.42 42.15
C ALA A 341 -25.00 -2.71 42.86
N LYS A 342 -25.74 -3.44 43.66
CA LYS A 342 -27.02 -2.98 44.25
C LYS A 342 -26.89 -2.35 45.63
N GLY A 343 -25.91 -2.73 46.43
CA GLY A 343 -25.83 -2.40 47.85
C GLY A 343 -26.76 -3.23 48.69
N ALA A 344 -26.57 -3.22 50.01
CA ALA A 344 -27.35 -4.07 50.94
C ALA A 344 -28.75 -3.52 51.26
N THR A 345 -29.02 -2.27 50.90
CA THR A 345 -30.31 -1.61 51.17
C THR A 345 -31.23 -1.54 49.95
N SER A 346 -30.78 -2.03 48.78
CA SER A 346 -31.59 -1.97 47.55
C SER A 346 -32.80 -2.86 47.68
N PRO A 347 -34.04 -2.38 47.43
CA PRO A 347 -35.22 -3.21 47.36
C PRO A 347 -35.23 -4.18 46.19
N ASP A 348 -34.33 -4.00 45.23
CA ASP A 348 -34.20 -4.81 44.04
C ASP A 348 -33.14 -5.94 44.18
N LEU A 349 -32.59 -6.13 45.38
CA LEU A 349 -31.81 -7.33 45.64
C LEU A 349 -32.72 -8.55 45.42
N ASP A 350 -32.35 -9.45 44.50
CA ASP A 350 -33.00 -10.75 44.38
C ASP A 350 -32.84 -11.49 45.70
N ILE A 351 -33.90 -11.42 46.50
CA ILE A 351 -33.95 -12.16 47.75
C ILE A 351 -34.08 -13.62 47.37
N ASP A 352 -33.17 -14.43 47.93
CA ASP A 352 -33.20 -15.89 47.85
C ASP A 352 -34.62 -16.41 47.96
N PRO A 353 -35.06 -17.30 47.04
CA PRO A 353 -36.38 -17.91 47.08
C PRO A 353 -36.69 -18.70 48.40
N TYR A 354 -35.67 -18.92 49.23
CA TYR A 354 -35.83 -19.57 50.57
C TYR A 354 -36.09 -18.57 51.68
N ASN A 355 -36.47 -17.34 51.40
CA ASN A 355 -37.07 -16.40 52.33
C ASN A 355 -36.37 -16.28 53.70
N HIS A 356 -35.16 -15.79 53.70
CA HIS A 356 -34.46 -15.44 54.94
C HIS A 356 -34.93 -14.08 55.42
N ASN A 357 -35.92 -14.08 56.28
CA ASN A 357 -36.40 -12.93 57.09
C ASN A 357 -35.19 -12.17 57.65
N GLY A 358 -34.85 -11.02 57.09
CA GLY A 358 -34.27 -9.87 57.71
C GLY A 358 -33.14 -10.12 58.73
N ALA A 359 -32.36 -11.17 58.63
CA ALA A 359 -31.23 -11.38 59.49
C ALA A 359 -30.09 -10.51 59.01
N SER A 360 -29.88 -9.50 59.79
CA SER A 360 -28.85 -8.50 59.84
C SER A 360 -27.63 -8.79 59.02
N ILE A 361 -27.69 -8.42 57.80
CA ILE A 361 -26.55 -7.95 57.02
C ILE A 361 -25.92 -6.83 57.81
N HIS A 362 -24.61 -6.80 58.00
CA HIS A 362 -23.90 -5.71 58.65
C HIS A 362 -24.59 -4.36 58.50
N SER A 363 -24.70 -3.57 59.61
CA SER A 363 -25.49 -2.35 59.67
C SER A 363 -25.56 -1.58 58.37
N THR A 364 -26.77 -1.20 57.99
CA THR A 364 -27.12 -0.50 56.69
C THR A 364 -26.28 0.70 56.36
N SER A 365 -25.49 1.25 57.29
CA SER A 365 -24.55 2.36 57.07
C SER A 365 -23.16 1.92 56.58
N ALA A 366 -22.83 0.62 56.59
CA ALA A 366 -21.55 0.11 56.17
C ALA A 366 -21.49 -0.44 54.76
N ASN A 367 -22.61 -0.78 54.14
CA ASN A 367 -22.69 -1.37 52.79
C ASN A 367 -23.29 -0.38 51.80
N SER A 368 -22.44 0.21 50.99
CA SER A 368 -22.84 1.16 49.96
C SER A 368 -22.37 0.66 48.60
N GLY A 369 -23.33 0.16 47.79
CA GLY A 369 -23.09 -0.34 46.45
C GLY A 369 -22.99 0.77 45.40
N LEU A 370 -22.81 0.37 44.13
CA LEU A 370 -22.79 1.30 43.01
C LEU A 370 -24.13 2.05 42.88
N ASN A 371 -25.27 1.40 43.08
CA ASN A 371 -26.59 2.05 42.99
C ASN A 371 -26.83 3.08 44.11
N ASP A 372 -26.18 2.91 45.27
CA ASP A 372 -26.25 3.90 46.38
C ASP A 372 -25.39 5.13 46.08
N ARG A 373 -24.30 4.98 45.34
CA ARG A 373 -23.38 6.07 44.93
C ARG A 373 -23.86 6.75 43.65
N PHE A 374 -24.45 5.99 42.74
CA PHE A 374 -24.96 6.47 41.46
C PHE A 374 -26.45 6.08 41.34
N PRO A 375 -27.37 6.85 41.94
CA PRO A 375 -28.77 6.49 41.94
C PRO A 375 -29.35 6.21 40.57
N ASN A 376 -30.17 5.18 40.45
CA ASN A 376 -30.79 4.70 39.23
C ASN A 376 -29.79 4.14 38.16
N ILE A 377 -28.58 3.78 38.53
CA ILE A 377 -27.61 3.18 37.61
C ILE A 377 -28.14 1.83 37.09
N ILE A 378 -28.81 1.03 37.92
CA ILE A 378 -29.40 -0.25 37.55
C ILE A 378 -30.58 -0.06 36.59
N ALA A 379 -31.36 1.00 36.75
CA ALA A 379 -32.43 1.38 35.83
C ALA A 379 -31.93 1.99 34.51
N GLY A 380 -30.61 2.15 34.35
CA GLY A 380 -29.99 2.71 33.11
C GLY A 380 -30.25 4.19 32.89
N THR A 381 -30.71 4.94 33.91
CA THR A 381 -31.07 6.35 33.81
C THR A 381 -30.09 7.31 34.50
N ASN A 382 -29.00 6.79 35.10
CA ASN A 382 -27.97 7.62 35.69
C ASN A 382 -27.19 8.35 34.60
N ALA A 383 -27.00 9.66 34.79
CA ALA A 383 -26.33 10.49 33.78
C ALA A 383 -24.80 10.31 33.69
N ASP A 384 -24.21 9.79 34.76
CA ASP A 384 -22.76 9.64 34.88
C ASP A 384 -22.25 8.26 34.49
N PHE A 385 -22.97 7.20 34.84
CA PHE A 385 -22.58 5.82 34.57
C PHE A 385 -23.77 4.95 34.21
N THR A 386 -23.51 3.92 33.42
CA THR A 386 -24.44 2.79 33.21
C THR A 386 -23.76 1.50 33.71
N LEU A 387 -24.58 0.51 34.11
CA LEU A 387 -24.11 -0.75 34.66
C LEU A 387 -24.76 -1.90 33.94
N ALA A 388 -23.97 -2.89 33.54
CA ALA A 388 -24.40 -4.23 33.15
C ALA A 388 -23.76 -5.24 34.09
N ARG A 389 -24.49 -6.30 34.47
CA ARG A 389 -23.97 -7.36 35.36
C ARG A 389 -24.42 -8.73 34.87
N GLU A 390 -23.47 -9.63 34.82
CA GLU A 390 -23.75 -11.06 34.56
C GLU A 390 -22.82 -11.89 35.46
N GLY A 391 -23.40 -12.83 36.20
CA GLY A 391 -22.63 -13.66 37.13
C GLY A 391 -21.77 -12.83 38.11
N ASN A 392 -20.49 -13.10 38.13
CA ASN A 392 -19.48 -12.44 38.97
C ASN A 392 -18.87 -11.16 38.34
N LEU A 393 -19.33 -10.77 37.14
CA LEU A 393 -18.82 -9.62 36.39
C LEU A 393 -19.78 -8.43 36.47
N ILE A 394 -19.22 -7.25 36.61
CA ILE A 394 -19.88 -5.97 36.44
C ILE A 394 -19.14 -5.18 35.38
N VAL A 395 -19.87 -4.66 34.42
CA VAL A 395 -19.37 -3.70 33.41
C VAL A 395 -19.87 -2.32 33.80
N LEU A 396 -18.97 -1.43 34.15
CA LEU A 396 -19.26 -0.05 34.52
C LEU A 396 -18.87 0.87 33.34
N THR A 397 -19.84 1.42 32.64
CA THR A 397 -19.63 2.27 31.47
C THR A 397 -19.88 3.73 31.81
N ARG A 398 -18.94 4.58 31.46
CA ARG A 398 -19.06 6.04 31.62
C ARG A 398 -19.95 6.64 30.54
N GLY A 399 -20.80 7.60 30.89
CA GLY A 399 -21.66 8.28 29.92
C GLY A 399 -20.88 8.87 28.73
N ALA A 400 -21.41 8.73 27.52
CA ALA A 400 -20.70 9.05 26.26
C ALA A 400 -20.09 10.47 26.21
N ASN A 401 -20.80 11.46 26.74
CA ASN A 401 -20.37 12.87 26.73
C ASN A 401 -19.65 13.29 28.03
N LYS A 402 -19.18 12.34 28.82
CA LYS A 402 -18.51 12.61 30.09
C LYS A 402 -16.99 12.45 29.95
N SER A 403 -16.26 13.15 30.81
CA SER A 403 -14.82 12.98 30.93
C SER A 403 -14.50 11.58 31.44
N ASP A 404 -13.26 11.18 31.24
CA ASP A 404 -12.72 9.93 31.74
C ASP A 404 -12.81 9.78 33.27
N PHE A 405 -12.58 8.58 33.81
CA PHE A 405 -12.60 8.30 35.24
C PHE A 405 -11.38 7.44 35.63
N LYS A 406 -11.17 7.29 36.92
CA LYS A 406 -10.20 6.32 37.48
C LYS A 406 -10.95 5.40 38.43
N ILE A 407 -10.55 4.14 38.45
CA ILE A 407 -11.12 3.15 39.34
C ILE A 407 -10.00 2.29 39.93
N LYS A 408 -10.11 2.01 41.22
CA LYS A 408 -9.22 1.10 41.95
C LYS A 408 -10.05 0.16 42.80
N ALA A 409 -9.65 -1.09 42.89
CA ALA A 409 -10.24 -2.10 43.76
C ALA A 409 -9.34 -2.35 44.96
N LYS A 410 -9.97 -2.67 46.08
CA LYS A 410 -9.34 -3.20 47.30
C LYS A 410 -10.24 -4.29 47.88
N ASP A 411 -9.66 -5.31 48.44
CA ASP A 411 -10.38 -6.36 49.16
C ASP A 411 -9.74 -6.71 50.48
N GLY A 412 -10.49 -7.34 51.31
CA GLY A 412 -10.04 -7.82 52.64
C GLY A 412 -9.30 -9.16 52.62
N LEU A 413 -8.93 -9.66 51.43
CA LEU A 413 -8.26 -10.93 51.19
C LEU A 413 -6.85 -10.77 50.60
N GLY A 414 -6.24 -9.58 50.73
CA GLY A 414 -4.88 -9.34 50.31
C GLY A 414 -4.75 -8.85 48.85
N GLY A 415 -5.81 -8.42 48.23
CA GLY A 415 -5.81 -7.82 46.90
C GLY A 415 -6.00 -8.81 45.74
N GLY A 416 -6.35 -10.09 46.05
CA GLY A 416 -6.49 -11.11 45.02
C GLY A 416 -7.96 -11.47 44.70
N ALA A 417 -8.94 -10.98 45.47
CA ALA A 417 -10.33 -11.41 45.37
C ALA A 417 -11.19 -10.52 44.44
N LEU A 418 -10.88 -9.24 44.34
CA LEU A 418 -11.57 -8.29 43.49
C LEU A 418 -10.64 -7.75 42.40
N GLY A 419 -10.95 -8.02 41.15
CA GLY A 419 -10.23 -7.54 40.00
C GLY A 419 -10.93 -6.36 39.34
N VAL A 420 -10.14 -5.41 38.83
CA VAL A 420 -10.61 -4.31 37.96
C VAL A 420 -9.70 -4.20 36.76
N VAL A 421 -10.30 -4.22 35.57
CA VAL A 421 -9.61 -3.92 34.30
C VAL A 421 -10.17 -2.64 33.74
N TYR A 422 -9.31 -1.67 33.54
CA TYR A 422 -9.67 -0.38 32.96
C TYR A 422 -8.52 0.17 32.12
N LYS A 423 -8.73 0.24 30.81
CA LYS A 423 -7.80 0.70 29.76
C LYS A 423 -6.49 -0.11 29.64
N GLU A 424 -5.85 -0.49 30.73
CA GLU A 424 -4.56 -1.19 30.71
C GLU A 424 -4.46 -2.24 31.81
N VAL A 425 -3.68 -3.29 31.54
CA VAL A 425 -3.31 -4.34 32.50
C VAL A 425 -1.81 -4.64 32.40
N GLY A 426 -1.25 -5.19 33.48
CA GLY A 426 0.17 -5.56 33.52
C GLY A 426 0.52 -6.80 32.70
N ALA A 427 -0.40 -7.77 32.66
CA ALA A 427 -0.19 -9.01 31.91
C ALA A 427 -1.53 -9.57 31.41
N ILE A 428 -1.51 -10.33 30.31
CA ILE A 428 -2.69 -10.98 29.74
C ILE A 428 -3.33 -11.96 30.73
N THR A 429 -2.54 -12.55 31.63
CA THR A 429 -3.00 -13.47 32.68
C THR A 429 -3.87 -12.80 33.75
N ASP A 430 -3.84 -11.46 33.84
CA ASP A 430 -4.69 -10.70 34.78
C ASP A 430 -6.12 -10.53 34.26
N LEU A 431 -6.36 -10.83 32.99
CA LEU A 431 -7.63 -10.68 32.30
C LEU A 431 -8.59 -11.86 32.61
N PRO A 432 -9.88 -11.58 32.81
CA PRO A 432 -10.87 -12.62 33.03
C PRO A 432 -11.20 -13.36 31.72
N LEU A 433 -11.57 -14.64 31.81
CA LEU A 433 -12.08 -15.45 30.67
C LEU A 433 -13.60 -15.33 30.50
N PHE A 434 -14.24 -14.46 31.27
CA PHE A 434 -15.66 -14.14 31.22
C PHE A 434 -15.74 -12.60 31.20
N ALA A 435 -16.14 -12.01 30.07
CA ALA A 435 -16.13 -10.58 29.89
C ALA A 435 -17.16 -10.10 28.86
N LYS A 436 -17.22 -8.80 28.64
CA LYS A 436 -18.07 -8.17 27.62
C LYS A 436 -17.45 -8.34 26.22
N ASN A 437 -18.28 -8.79 25.27
CA ASN A 437 -17.88 -8.88 23.87
C ASN A 437 -17.47 -7.51 23.33
N GLY A 438 -16.33 -7.45 22.61
CA GLY A 438 -15.78 -6.22 22.08
C GLY A 438 -15.06 -5.32 23.11
N PHE A 439 -14.91 -5.74 24.37
CA PHE A 439 -14.14 -4.97 25.36
C PHE A 439 -12.65 -4.98 24.99
N ARG A 440 -12.07 -3.78 24.89
CA ARG A 440 -10.66 -3.61 24.49
C ARG A 440 -9.80 -3.08 25.62
N VAL A 441 -8.59 -3.59 25.70
CA VAL A 441 -7.63 -3.22 26.75
C VAL A 441 -6.20 -3.30 26.24
N LYS A 442 -5.35 -2.41 26.73
CA LYS A 442 -3.92 -2.42 26.51
C LYS A 442 -3.25 -3.40 27.49
N VAL A 443 -2.43 -4.30 26.97
CA VAL A 443 -1.56 -5.17 27.78
C VAL A 443 -0.16 -4.56 27.72
N ARG A 444 0.39 -4.21 28.89
CA ARG A 444 1.77 -3.73 29.00
C ARG A 444 2.72 -4.91 28.81
N GLY A 445 3.76 -4.69 28.03
CA GLY A 445 4.90 -5.60 27.96
C GLY A 445 5.82 -5.47 29.18
N ASP A 446 7.10 -5.74 28.98
CA ASP A 446 8.11 -5.55 30.02
C ASP A 446 8.24 -4.04 30.33
N GLY A 447 7.98 -3.67 31.56
CA GLY A 447 7.57 -2.33 32.04
C GLY A 447 8.45 -1.11 31.68
N ASP A 448 9.58 -1.31 30.97
CA ASP A 448 10.50 -0.27 30.56
C ASP A 448 10.48 0.05 29.06
N LEU A 449 9.80 -0.77 28.23
CA LEU A 449 9.77 -0.62 26.78
C LEU A 449 8.32 -0.59 26.28
N THR A 450 7.85 0.56 25.82
CA THR A 450 6.51 0.69 25.20
C THR A 450 6.37 -0.04 23.87
N ALA A 451 7.47 -0.51 23.29
CA ALA A 451 7.49 -1.28 22.04
C ALA A 451 6.87 -2.68 22.17
N ASP A 452 6.79 -3.21 23.38
CA ASP A 452 6.19 -4.53 23.66
C ASP A 452 4.73 -4.45 24.08
N ASP A 453 4.16 -3.23 24.14
CA ASP A 453 2.74 -3.04 24.46
C ASP A 453 1.87 -3.48 23.27
N TYR A 454 0.78 -4.17 23.58
CA TYR A 454 -0.19 -4.57 22.55
C TYR A 454 -1.62 -4.44 23.08
N TYR A 455 -2.59 -4.51 22.17
CA TYR A 455 -4.00 -4.37 22.49
C TYR A 455 -4.72 -5.68 22.24
N VAL A 456 -5.66 -6.01 23.13
CA VAL A 456 -6.52 -7.18 22.98
C VAL A 456 -7.99 -6.78 23.10
N GLU A 457 -8.82 -7.49 22.35
CA GLU A 457 -10.26 -7.40 22.37
C GLU A 457 -10.85 -8.73 22.81
N PHE A 458 -11.87 -8.70 23.68
CA PHE A 458 -12.55 -9.90 24.10
C PHE A 458 -13.58 -10.33 23.07
N LYS A 459 -13.55 -11.59 22.69
CA LYS A 459 -14.55 -12.25 21.83
C LYS A 459 -15.26 -13.35 22.61
N THR A 460 -16.56 -13.22 22.72
CA THR A 460 -17.37 -14.28 23.33
C THR A 460 -17.47 -15.50 22.42
N ASP A 461 -17.55 -16.69 23.00
CA ASP A 461 -17.72 -17.95 22.25
C ASP A 461 -19.02 -17.98 21.44
N ASP A 462 -20.07 -17.28 21.89
CA ASP A 462 -21.31 -17.00 21.16
C ASP A 462 -21.36 -15.52 20.79
N GLU A 463 -21.24 -15.21 19.50
CA GLU A 463 -21.23 -13.83 18.97
C GLU A 463 -22.51 -13.04 19.30
N ASN A 464 -23.62 -13.72 19.61
CA ASN A 464 -24.89 -13.08 20.00
C ASN A 464 -24.96 -12.73 21.49
N GLN A 465 -23.97 -13.16 22.26
CA GLN A 465 -23.94 -12.92 23.72
C GLN A 465 -23.09 -11.70 24.03
N ASP A 466 -23.68 -10.68 24.66
CA ASP A 466 -23.00 -9.45 25.02
C ASP A 466 -21.98 -9.64 26.14
N ILE A 467 -22.29 -10.49 27.14
CA ILE A 467 -21.37 -10.85 28.22
C ILE A 467 -21.36 -12.37 28.33
N GLY A 468 -20.20 -13.00 28.27
CA GLY A 468 -20.07 -14.44 28.31
C GLY A 468 -18.66 -14.96 28.45
N PRO A 469 -18.49 -16.30 28.42
CA PRO A 469 -17.17 -16.90 28.29
C PRO A 469 -16.60 -16.64 26.90
N GLY A 470 -15.25 -16.57 26.78
CA GLY A 470 -14.61 -16.32 25.51
C GLY A 470 -13.09 -16.21 25.63
N SER A 471 -12.48 -15.60 24.63
CA SER A 471 -11.04 -15.46 24.52
C SER A 471 -10.62 -14.02 24.18
N TRP A 472 -9.40 -13.68 24.57
CA TRP A 472 -8.75 -12.42 24.23
C TRP A 472 -7.97 -12.57 22.93
N VAL A 473 -8.25 -11.72 21.96
CA VAL A 473 -7.64 -11.72 20.62
C VAL A 473 -6.91 -10.40 20.44
N GLU A 474 -5.73 -10.43 19.83
CA GLU A 474 -5.01 -9.20 19.49
C GLU A 474 -5.86 -8.30 18.59
N THR A 475 -5.79 -7.00 18.83
CA THR A 475 -6.56 -5.99 18.09
C THR A 475 -5.73 -4.74 17.85
N ILE A 476 -6.29 -3.85 17.04
CA ILE A 476 -5.66 -2.55 16.72
C ILE A 476 -5.78 -1.58 17.91
N ALA A 477 -4.75 -0.76 18.07
CA ALA A 477 -4.77 0.32 19.05
C ALA A 477 -5.92 1.32 18.77
N PRO A 478 -6.43 1.99 19.80
CA PRO A 478 -7.47 3.00 19.63
C PRO A 478 -6.99 4.19 18.80
N ASP A 479 -7.93 4.82 18.11
CA ASP A 479 -7.70 6.03 17.27
C ASP A 479 -6.61 5.89 16.19
N THR A 480 -6.22 4.67 15.88
CA THR A 480 -5.20 4.35 14.87
C THR A 480 -5.80 4.35 13.46
N VAL A 481 -5.08 4.91 12.49
CA VAL A 481 -5.49 4.89 11.07
C VAL A 481 -5.48 3.44 10.56
N LEU A 482 -6.56 3.02 9.90
CA LEU A 482 -6.73 1.62 9.47
C LEU A 482 -6.28 1.36 8.05
N ASN A 483 -6.57 2.26 7.12
CA ASN A 483 -6.55 2.01 5.69
C ASN A 483 -5.62 2.97 4.94
N TYR A 484 -5.14 2.52 3.79
CA TYR A 484 -4.66 3.43 2.76
C TYR A 484 -5.83 4.14 2.10
N ALA A 485 -5.61 5.35 1.59
CA ALA A 485 -6.59 6.04 0.74
C ALA A 485 -6.66 5.31 -0.62
N SER A 486 -7.76 4.62 -0.88
CA SER A 486 -7.93 3.75 -2.05
C SER A 486 -7.61 4.45 -3.37
N ALA A 487 -7.99 5.74 -3.50
CA ALA A 487 -7.71 6.54 -4.70
C ALA A 487 -6.22 6.77 -4.99
N SER A 488 -5.34 6.55 -4.03
CA SER A 488 -3.88 6.67 -4.19
C SER A 488 -3.17 5.35 -4.47
N LEU A 489 -3.89 4.23 -4.36
CA LEU A 489 -3.34 2.90 -4.60
C LEU A 489 -3.32 2.55 -6.11
N PRO A 490 -2.44 1.66 -6.55
CA PRO A 490 -2.42 1.13 -7.91
C PRO A 490 -3.79 0.64 -8.38
N LEU A 491 -4.00 0.62 -9.69
CA LEU A 491 -5.18 0.01 -10.27
C LEU A 491 -4.97 -1.49 -10.49
N PHE A 492 -6.03 -2.24 -10.35
CA PHE A 492 -6.09 -3.65 -10.64
C PHE A 492 -7.14 -3.92 -11.72
N ILE A 493 -6.70 -4.51 -12.83
CA ILE A 493 -7.50 -4.82 -13.99
C ILE A 493 -7.68 -6.32 -14.03
N THR A 494 -8.92 -6.79 -13.92
CA THR A 494 -9.26 -8.22 -13.94
C THR A 494 -9.95 -8.56 -15.23
N ASN A 495 -9.54 -9.64 -15.89
CA ASN A 495 -10.29 -10.22 -16.99
C ASN A 495 -11.52 -10.93 -16.45
N THR A 496 -12.72 -10.53 -16.87
CA THR A 496 -14.01 -11.11 -16.44
C THR A 496 -14.66 -11.98 -17.48
N GLY A 497 -14.17 -11.93 -18.71
CA GLY A 497 -14.69 -12.72 -19.84
C GLY A 497 -13.98 -12.36 -21.14
N LEU A 498 -14.36 -13.02 -22.23
CA LEU A 498 -13.78 -12.74 -23.55
C LEU A 498 -14.06 -11.28 -23.94
N ASN A 499 -13.01 -10.50 -24.14
CA ASN A 499 -13.04 -9.06 -24.42
C ASN A 499 -13.76 -8.23 -23.33
N GLU A 500 -13.70 -8.67 -22.06
CA GLU A 500 -14.30 -7.96 -20.95
C GLU A 500 -13.32 -7.82 -19.79
N PHE A 501 -13.12 -6.60 -19.30
CA PHE A 501 -12.27 -6.27 -18.19
C PHE A 501 -13.01 -5.46 -17.14
N LYS A 502 -12.65 -5.66 -15.87
CA LYS A 502 -13.05 -4.82 -14.75
C LYS A 502 -11.84 -4.05 -14.25
N LEU A 503 -12.00 -2.74 -14.09
CA LEU A 503 -10.99 -1.83 -13.55
C LEU A 503 -11.41 -1.32 -12.17
N GLU A 504 -10.57 -1.56 -11.17
CA GLU A 504 -10.80 -1.08 -9.81
C GLU A 504 -9.46 -0.71 -9.13
N HIS A 505 -9.50 -0.01 -8.01
CA HIS A 505 -8.29 0.15 -7.19
C HIS A 505 -7.90 -1.16 -6.54
N LEU A 506 -6.59 -1.33 -6.36
CA LEU A 506 -6.05 -2.41 -5.54
C LEU A 506 -6.69 -2.35 -4.15
N ARG A 507 -7.22 -3.46 -3.70
CA ARG A 507 -7.78 -3.59 -2.37
C ARG A 507 -6.71 -4.03 -1.41
N THR A 508 -6.61 -3.32 -0.30
CA THR A 508 -5.71 -3.65 0.79
C THR A 508 -6.49 -3.93 2.06
N ALA A 509 -6.12 -4.99 2.76
CA ALA A 509 -6.72 -5.30 4.05
C ALA A 509 -6.42 -4.18 5.06
N PRO A 510 -7.40 -3.80 5.89
CA PRO A 510 -7.17 -2.86 6.97
C PRO A 510 -6.18 -3.42 8.00
N ARG A 511 -5.44 -2.54 8.66
CA ARG A 511 -4.63 -2.95 9.81
C ARG A 511 -5.55 -3.47 10.92
N SER A 512 -5.26 -4.65 11.42
CA SER A 512 -6.11 -5.35 12.40
C SER A 512 -5.50 -5.42 13.80
N VAL A 513 -4.19 -5.19 13.94
CA VAL A 513 -3.48 -5.29 15.22
C VAL A 513 -2.41 -4.21 15.36
N GLY A 514 -1.99 -3.94 16.59
CA GLY A 514 -0.88 -3.04 16.92
C GLY A 514 -1.21 -1.56 16.80
N ASP A 515 -0.16 -0.77 16.69
CA ASP A 515 -0.20 0.70 16.57
C ASP A 515 0.78 1.19 15.50
N GLU A 516 1.01 2.49 15.43
CA GLU A 516 1.95 3.10 14.46
C GLU A 516 3.41 2.65 14.66
N THR A 517 3.76 2.12 15.82
CA THR A 517 5.12 1.65 16.14
C THR A 517 5.28 0.17 15.93
N SER A 518 4.33 -0.62 16.42
CA SER A 518 4.39 -2.09 16.40
C SER A 518 3.93 -2.70 15.06
N ASN A 519 3.05 -2.00 14.33
CA ASN A 519 2.56 -2.39 13.01
C ASN A 519 2.37 -1.15 12.11
N PRO A 520 3.47 -0.47 11.73
CA PRO A 520 3.40 0.72 10.88
C PRO A 520 2.84 0.39 9.49
N PHE A 521 2.37 1.39 8.78
CA PHE A 521 2.11 1.26 7.35
C PHE A 521 3.40 0.90 6.60
N ALA A 522 3.25 0.13 5.52
CA ALA A 522 4.38 -0.22 4.67
C ALA A 522 5.09 1.00 4.10
N SER A 523 6.40 0.88 3.85
CA SER A 523 7.31 1.98 3.46
C SER A 523 6.91 2.72 2.18
N PHE A 524 6.00 2.18 1.37
CA PHE A 524 5.45 2.92 0.22
C PHE A 524 4.45 4.02 0.64
N SER A 525 3.99 4.05 1.90
CA SER A 525 3.14 5.13 2.41
C SER A 525 3.90 6.46 2.40
N GLY A 526 3.30 7.49 1.80
CA GLY A 526 3.94 8.79 1.60
C GLY A 526 4.98 8.84 0.49
N GLN A 527 5.13 7.77 -0.28
CA GLN A 527 6.07 7.66 -1.39
C GLN A 527 5.40 7.24 -2.69
N VAL A 528 6.16 7.23 -3.77
CA VAL A 528 5.72 6.81 -5.10
C VAL A 528 6.19 5.39 -5.37
N ILE A 529 5.27 4.51 -5.74
CA ILE A 529 5.60 3.15 -6.17
C ILE A 529 6.22 3.20 -7.57
N GLN A 530 7.40 2.59 -7.73
CA GLN A 530 8.14 2.59 -9.01
C GLN A 530 7.75 1.41 -9.91
N ASN A 531 7.54 0.23 -9.33
CA ASN A 531 7.20 -0.97 -10.07
C ASN A 531 6.51 -2.00 -9.18
N SER A 532 5.84 -2.98 -9.81
CA SER A 532 5.27 -4.15 -9.15
C SER A 532 5.93 -5.43 -9.63
N VAL A 533 5.90 -6.43 -8.79
CA VAL A 533 6.41 -7.76 -9.08
C VAL A 533 5.58 -8.79 -8.33
N PHE A 534 5.43 -9.97 -8.91
CA PHE A 534 4.86 -11.10 -8.19
C PHE A 534 5.95 -12.15 -8.00
N PHE A 535 6.27 -12.45 -6.74
CA PHE A 535 7.38 -13.32 -6.40
C PHE A 535 7.06 -14.22 -5.21
N LYS A 536 7.29 -15.52 -5.37
CA LYS A 536 7.03 -16.54 -4.34
C LYS A 536 5.67 -16.37 -3.67
N ASN A 537 4.64 -16.22 -4.49
CA ASN A 537 3.25 -16.08 -4.07
C ASN A 537 2.95 -14.82 -3.23
N ARG A 538 3.69 -13.73 -3.45
CA ARG A 538 3.53 -12.43 -2.81
C ARG A 538 3.47 -11.34 -3.87
N LEU A 539 2.53 -10.41 -3.74
CA LEU A 539 2.53 -9.16 -4.50
C LEU A 539 3.60 -8.25 -3.90
N GLY A 540 4.50 -7.76 -4.74
CA GLY A 540 5.58 -6.88 -4.32
C GLY A 540 5.53 -5.52 -4.99
N PHE A 541 6.02 -4.51 -4.26
CA PHE A 541 6.26 -3.17 -4.78
C PHE A 541 7.71 -2.76 -4.50
N VAL A 542 8.28 -2.00 -5.42
CA VAL A 542 9.55 -1.32 -5.20
C VAL A 542 9.32 0.18 -5.08
N CYS A 543 9.94 0.80 -4.07
CA CYS A 543 9.70 2.17 -3.70
C CYS A 543 10.93 2.76 -3.01
N GLY A 544 11.56 3.77 -3.61
CA GLY A 544 12.81 4.29 -3.09
C GLY A 544 13.88 3.21 -2.97
N SER A 545 14.43 2.99 -1.78
CA SER A 545 15.38 1.91 -1.49
C SER A 545 14.71 0.63 -0.96
N ASN A 546 13.37 0.58 -0.89
CA ASN A 546 12.65 -0.50 -0.24
C ASN A 546 12.03 -1.47 -1.24
N VAL A 547 11.96 -2.72 -0.81
CA VAL A 547 11.17 -3.78 -1.43
C VAL A 547 10.13 -4.24 -0.44
N ILE A 548 8.88 -4.09 -0.80
CA ILE A 548 7.73 -4.41 0.04
C ILE A 548 6.98 -5.57 -0.59
N LEU A 549 6.84 -6.67 0.13
CA LEU A 549 6.11 -7.86 -0.32
C LEU A 549 4.90 -8.06 0.60
N SER A 550 3.75 -8.32 0.02
CA SER A 550 2.51 -8.61 0.75
C SER A 550 2.63 -9.86 1.62
N GLU A 551 1.66 -10.08 2.49
CA GLU A 551 1.44 -11.39 3.09
C GLU A 551 1.45 -12.49 2.01
N ALA A 552 1.93 -13.68 2.37
CA ALA A 552 2.03 -14.80 1.43
C ALA A 552 0.63 -15.29 1.04
N GLY A 553 0.37 -15.36 -0.26
CA GLY A 553 -0.90 -15.77 -0.85
C GLY A 553 -1.35 -14.83 -1.97
N LEU A 554 -2.38 -15.26 -2.70
CA LEU A 554 -3.01 -14.48 -3.78
C LEU A 554 -3.92 -13.35 -3.27
N GLY A 555 -3.84 -13.02 -2.00
CA GLY A 555 -4.76 -12.14 -1.29
C GLY A 555 -5.71 -12.93 -0.39
N ARG A 556 -6.36 -12.23 0.53
CA ARG A 556 -7.40 -12.79 1.41
C ARG A 556 -8.76 -12.49 0.82
N GLU A 557 -9.65 -13.46 0.86
CA GLU A 557 -11.05 -13.24 0.55
C GLU A 557 -11.71 -12.52 1.75
N ASN A 558 -12.26 -11.34 1.50
CA ASN A 558 -12.98 -10.59 2.53
C ASN A 558 -14.43 -11.08 2.67
N THR A 559 -15.19 -10.47 3.57
CA THR A 559 -16.60 -10.80 3.83
C THR A 559 -17.52 -10.61 2.61
N GLU A 560 -17.06 -9.90 1.60
CA GLU A 560 -17.80 -9.68 0.34
C GLU A 560 -17.37 -10.66 -0.77
N GLY A 561 -16.47 -11.61 -0.50
CA GLY A 561 -15.93 -12.53 -1.48
C GLY A 561 -14.91 -11.89 -2.43
N LEU A 562 -14.29 -10.78 -2.03
CA LEU A 562 -13.32 -10.03 -2.81
C LEU A 562 -11.92 -10.21 -2.23
N PHE A 563 -10.92 -10.29 -3.10
CA PHE A 563 -9.53 -10.45 -2.67
C PHE A 563 -8.89 -9.13 -2.24
N GLU A 564 -8.24 -9.15 -1.10
CA GLU A 564 -7.50 -8.02 -0.53
C GLU A 564 -6.07 -8.45 -0.23
N TYR A 565 -5.10 -7.60 -0.58
CA TYR A 565 -3.69 -7.83 -0.25
C TYR A 565 -3.36 -7.20 1.10
N ASN A 566 -2.72 -7.96 1.96
CA ASN A 566 -2.32 -7.47 3.27
C ASN A 566 -0.84 -7.06 3.29
N PHE A 567 -0.59 -5.83 3.75
CA PHE A 567 0.76 -5.28 3.96
C PHE A 567 1.05 -4.95 5.43
N GLY A 568 0.14 -5.29 6.34
CA GLY A 568 0.30 -5.18 7.79
C GLY A 568 0.45 -6.55 8.44
N ARG A 569 1.00 -6.56 9.65
CA ARG A 569 1.06 -7.78 10.47
C ARG A 569 -0.34 -8.21 10.90
N THR A 570 -0.51 -9.49 11.10
CA THR A 570 -1.74 -10.09 11.64
C THR A 570 -1.68 -10.34 13.13
N THR A 571 -0.49 -10.34 13.71
CA THR A 571 -0.20 -10.40 15.15
C THR A 571 1.07 -9.59 15.46
N VAL A 572 1.10 -8.96 16.63
CA VAL A 572 2.25 -8.16 17.07
C VAL A 572 3.18 -9.01 17.94
N THR A 573 2.62 -9.87 18.78
CA THR A 573 3.36 -10.69 19.75
C THR A 573 4.23 -11.76 19.10
N THR A 574 3.90 -12.19 17.87
CA THR A 574 4.61 -13.23 17.14
C THR A 574 4.80 -12.84 15.68
N LEU A 575 6.02 -12.92 15.18
CA LEU A 575 6.32 -12.74 13.76
C LEU A 575 6.03 -14.06 13.04
N LEU A 576 5.06 -14.04 12.12
CA LEU A 576 4.66 -15.21 11.33
C LEU A 576 5.49 -15.30 10.04
N ASP A 577 5.69 -16.52 9.55
CA ASP A 577 6.40 -16.75 8.28
C ASP A 577 5.61 -16.22 7.07
N SER A 578 4.30 -16.10 7.18
CA SER A 578 3.43 -15.52 6.15
C SER A 578 3.39 -13.98 6.18
N ASP A 579 3.82 -13.33 7.25
CA ASP A 579 3.74 -11.88 7.41
C ASP A 579 4.36 -11.13 6.22
N PRO A 580 3.90 -9.90 5.95
CA PRO A 580 4.50 -9.04 4.94
C PRO A 580 6.00 -8.79 5.20
N ILE A 581 6.72 -8.53 4.12
CA ILE A 581 8.15 -8.22 4.16
C ILE A 581 8.33 -6.78 3.70
N ASP A 582 8.99 -5.97 4.50
CA ASP A 582 9.39 -4.61 4.15
C ASP A 582 10.88 -4.46 4.50
N ILE A 583 11.72 -4.44 3.47
CA ILE A 583 13.17 -4.44 3.62
C ILE A 583 13.81 -3.36 2.76
N SER A 584 14.72 -2.61 3.36
CA SER A 584 15.53 -1.64 2.63
C SER A 584 16.84 -2.24 2.14
N VAL A 585 17.28 -1.75 0.99
CA VAL A 585 18.60 -2.08 0.44
C VAL A 585 19.66 -1.23 1.14
N GLU A 586 20.57 -1.88 1.84
CA GLU A 586 21.74 -1.21 2.41
C GLU A 586 22.82 -1.02 1.33
N SER A 587 23.19 0.23 1.06
CA SER A 587 24.22 0.61 0.10
C SER A 587 24.98 1.83 0.61
N ASP A 588 26.26 1.94 0.22
CA ASP A 588 27.08 3.12 0.43
C ASP A 588 26.67 4.34 -0.44
N ARG A 589 25.69 4.14 -1.33
CA ARG A 589 25.17 5.13 -2.27
C ARG A 589 23.67 5.26 -2.11
N VAL A 590 23.15 6.43 -2.47
CA VAL A 590 21.69 6.61 -2.62
C VAL A 590 21.20 5.65 -3.68
N THR A 591 20.35 4.73 -3.28
CA THR A 591 19.82 3.67 -4.14
C THR A 591 18.33 3.86 -4.30
N ASN A 592 17.90 4.13 -5.53
CA ASN A 592 16.50 4.14 -5.91
C ASN A 592 16.23 2.92 -6.81
N ILE A 593 15.45 1.98 -6.30
CA ILE A 593 15.08 0.78 -7.04
C ILE A 593 13.91 1.14 -7.95
N THR A 594 14.08 0.95 -9.25
CA THR A 594 13.09 1.34 -10.26
C THR A 594 12.44 0.15 -10.95
N ALA A 595 13.08 -1.03 -10.91
CA ALA A 595 12.52 -2.24 -11.47
C ALA A 595 12.96 -3.49 -10.69
N ALA A 596 12.17 -4.55 -10.83
CA ALA A 596 12.47 -5.86 -10.26
C ALA A 596 12.12 -6.96 -11.28
N SER A 597 12.94 -8.00 -11.35
CA SER A 597 12.71 -9.13 -12.24
C SER A 597 12.95 -10.44 -11.52
N ALA A 598 11.99 -11.35 -11.57
CA ALA A 598 12.15 -12.68 -11.01
C ALA A 598 13.06 -13.55 -11.90
N SER A 599 14.08 -14.15 -11.33
CA SER A 599 14.97 -15.08 -11.99
C SER A 599 15.08 -16.36 -11.17
N GLN A 600 14.45 -17.43 -11.63
CA GLN A 600 14.42 -18.73 -10.96
C GLN A 600 13.93 -18.58 -9.49
N GLU A 601 14.84 -18.73 -8.52
CA GLU A 601 14.53 -18.67 -7.09
C GLU A 601 14.77 -17.30 -6.46
N ASN A 602 15.36 -16.36 -7.19
CA ASN A 602 15.78 -15.06 -6.69
C ASN A 602 15.02 -13.90 -7.36
N LEU A 603 14.86 -12.82 -6.64
CA LEU A 603 14.38 -11.57 -7.19
C LEU A 603 15.57 -10.62 -7.41
N ILE A 604 15.78 -10.23 -8.66
CA ILE A 604 16.82 -9.28 -9.02
C ILE A 604 16.21 -7.88 -9.04
N LEU A 605 16.85 -6.98 -8.32
CA LEU A 605 16.43 -5.59 -8.17
C LEU A 605 17.37 -4.70 -9.00
N PHE A 606 16.79 -3.82 -9.77
CA PHE A 606 17.52 -2.87 -10.61
C PHE A 606 17.39 -1.47 -10.06
N ALA A 607 18.52 -0.88 -9.73
CA ALA A 607 18.65 0.52 -9.40
C ALA A 607 19.49 1.21 -10.48
N GLU A 608 19.44 2.54 -10.55
CA GLU A 608 20.15 3.33 -11.53
C GLU A 608 21.66 2.97 -11.64
N ASN A 609 22.30 2.70 -10.51
CA ASN A 609 23.75 2.48 -10.44
C ASN A 609 24.15 1.10 -9.89
N GLY A 610 23.26 0.14 -9.88
CA GLY A 610 23.58 -1.19 -9.37
C GLY A 610 22.43 -2.18 -9.39
N GLN A 611 22.78 -3.45 -9.29
CA GLN A 611 21.84 -4.55 -9.18
C GLN A 611 22.02 -5.26 -7.84
N PHE A 612 20.89 -5.67 -7.27
CA PHE A 612 20.84 -6.37 -5.99
C PHE A 612 20.05 -7.67 -6.15
N VAL A 613 20.34 -8.64 -5.32
CA VAL A 613 19.56 -9.86 -5.22
C VAL A 613 18.83 -9.92 -3.89
N LEU A 614 17.52 -10.09 -3.95
CA LEU A 614 16.71 -10.48 -2.83
C LEU A 614 16.64 -12.01 -2.82
N LYS A 615 17.15 -12.61 -1.75
CA LYS A 615 17.14 -14.04 -1.51
C LYS A 615 16.30 -14.36 -0.29
N GLY A 616 15.58 -15.46 -0.34
CA GLY A 616 15.07 -16.18 0.81
C GLY A 616 15.79 -17.51 0.87
N GLU A 617 15.72 -18.19 1.98
CA GLU A 617 16.07 -19.61 2.05
C GLU A 617 15.04 -20.42 1.25
N GLU A 618 14.84 -21.69 1.54
CA GLU A 618 13.84 -22.54 0.89
C GLU A 618 12.44 -21.89 0.93
N LEU A 619 12.11 -21.24 2.06
CA LEU A 619 10.90 -20.43 2.22
C LEU A 619 11.25 -18.94 2.41
N LEU A 620 10.60 -18.07 1.65
CA LEU A 620 10.75 -16.62 1.78
C LEU A 620 9.88 -16.10 2.94
N THR A 621 10.51 -15.75 4.03
CA THR A 621 9.86 -15.24 5.25
C THR A 621 10.49 -13.92 5.69
N PRO A 622 9.84 -13.14 6.56
CA PRO A 622 10.46 -11.94 7.14
C PRO A 622 11.76 -12.19 7.90
N ARG A 623 12.00 -13.43 8.35
CA ARG A 623 13.21 -13.82 9.08
C ARG A 623 14.35 -14.27 8.19
N THR A 624 14.04 -14.85 7.02
CA THR A 624 15.04 -15.45 6.11
C THR A 624 15.40 -14.55 4.94
N VAL A 625 14.62 -13.48 4.70
CA VAL A 625 14.87 -12.56 3.60
C VAL A 625 16.19 -11.80 3.80
N SER A 626 16.95 -11.69 2.74
CA SER A 626 18.16 -10.88 2.69
C SER A 626 18.32 -10.21 1.34
N VAL A 627 18.85 -8.99 1.33
CA VAL A 627 19.18 -8.26 0.12
C VAL A 627 20.69 -8.02 0.08
N LYS A 628 21.32 -8.37 -1.04
CA LYS A 628 22.76 -8.22 -1.22
C LYS A 628 23.09 -7.53 -2.55
N PRO A 629 24.08 -6.63 -2.59
CA PRO A 629 24.57 -6.09 -3.86
C PRO A 629 25.24 -7.20 -4.68
N ILE A 630 25.05 -7.14 -6.00
CA ILE A 630 25.62 -8.14 -6.92
C ILE A 630 26.56 -7.46 -7.89
N THR A 631 26.09 -6.45 -8.60
CA THR A 631 26.84 -5.72 -9.63
C THR A 631 26.57 -4.22 -9.52
N ASN A 632 27.49 -3.42 -10.10
CA ASN A 632 27.42 -1.95 -10.08
C ASN A 632 27.31 -1.37 -11.49
N PHE A 633 26.56 -2.03 -12.37
CA PHE A 633 26.33 -1.51 -13.72
C PHE A 633 25.17 -0.52 -13.75
N LYS A 634 25.25 0.45 -14.64
CA LYS A 634 24.14 1.38 -14.87
C LYS A 634 22.97 0.65 -15.51
N TYR A 635 21.79 1.06 -15.15
CA TYR A 635 20.53 0.64 -15.74
C TYR A 635 19.73 1.88 -16.18
N ASN A 636 19.21 1.85 -17.41
CA ASN A 636 18.30 2.84 -17.93
C ASN A 636 16.85 2.38 -17.66
N ASN A 637 16.07 3.19 -16.95
CA ASN A 637 14.72 2.87 -16.50
C ASN A 637 13.59 3.29 -17.47
N GLU A 638 13.92 3.61 -18.72
CA GLU A 638 12.92 3.89 -19.76
C GLU A 638 12.03 2.67 -20.02
N THR A 639 12.60 1.48 -19.95
CA THR A 639 11.86 0.21 -20.07
C THR A 639 12.24 -0.76 -18.95
N ASP A 640 11.34 -1.69 -18.64
CA ASP A 640 11.62 -2.73 -17.66
C ASP A 640 12.60 -3.78 -18.20
N PRO A 641 13.41 -4.43 -17.32
CA PRO A 641 14.23 -5.57 -17.71
C PRO A 641 13.39 -6.73 -18.21
N VAL A 642 13.83 -7.41 -19.26
CA VAL A 642 13.14 -8.55 -19.85
C VAL A 642 13.79 -9.85 -19.45
N SER A 643 13.02 -10.75 -18.84
CA SER A 643 13.48 -12.09 -18.48
C SER A 643 13.15 -13.09 -19.60
N ILE A 644 14.16 -13.75 -20.15
CA ILE A 644 14.02 -14.77 -21.19
C ILE A 644 14.74 -16.04 -20.72
N GLY A 645 13.97 -17.01 -20.26
CA GLY A 645 14.52 -18.23 -19.67
C GLY A 645 15.30 -17.96 -18.39
N SER A 646 16.62 -18.24 -18.42
CA SER A 646 17.52 -17.99 -17.27
C SER A 646 18.29 -16.67 -17.36
N HIS A 647 18.07 -15.89 -18.40
CA HIS A 647 18.78 -14.64 -18.65
C HIS A 647 17.83 -13.44 -18.49
N ILE A 648 18.35 -12.35 -17.96
CA ILE A 648 17.66 -11.07 -17.88
C ILE A 648 18.41 -10.08 -18.78
N TYR A 649 17.69 -9.45 -19.68
CA TYR A 649 18.24 -8.42 -20.56
C TYR A 649 17.76 -7.05 -20.07
N TYR A 650 18.67 -6.08 -20.06
CA TYR A 650 18.34 -4.71 -19.64
C TYR A 650 19.15 -3.65 -20.40
N PRO A 651 18.54 -2.49 -20.68
CA PRO A 651 19.21 -1.38 -21.36
C PRO A 651 20.08 -0.56 -20.40
N PHE A 652 21.10 0.08 -20.96
CA PHE A 652 21.91 1.09 -20.29
C PHE A 652 22.36 2.17 -21.28
N ASP A 653 22.67 3.35 -20.77
CA ASP A 653 23.07 4.48 -21.60
C ASP A 653 24.50 4.33 -22.09
N LEU A 654 24.69 4.44 -23.39
CA LEU A 654 25.97 4.42 -24.07
C LEU A 654 26.20 5.72 -24.88
N GLY A 655 26.32 6.84 -24.16
CA GLY A 655 26.45 8.15 -24.76
C GLY A 655 25.21 8.62 -25.51
N ASN A 656 25.21 8.67 -26.84
CA ASN A 656 24.06 9.00 -27.66
C ASN A 656 23.31 7.78 -28.19
N ASN A 657 23.62 6.60 -27.67
CA ASN A 657 23.05 5.34 -28.07
C ASN A 657 22.66 4.52 -26.83
N THR A 658 21.98 3.42 -27.04
CA THR A 658 21.63 2.47 -26.01
C THR A 658 22.45 1.19 -26.16
N GLY A 659 23.03 0.73 -25.06
CA GLY A 659 23.62 -0.58 -24.92
C GLY A 659 22.69 -1.56 -24.22
N ILE A 660 22.86 -2.85 -24.48
CA ILE A 660 22.11 -3.92 -23.82
C ILE A 660 23.07 -4.85 -23.10
N ARG A 661 22.70 -5.19 -21.85
CA ARG A 661 23.41 -6.19 -21.06
C ARG A 661 22.56 -7.43 -20.88
N GLU A 662 23.25 -8.55 -20.93
CA GLU A 662 22.72 -9.88 -20.59
C GLU A 662 23.21 -10.22 -19.19
N PHE A 663 22.28 -10.49 -18.29
CA PHE A 663 22.53 -10.81 -16.90
C PHE A 663 22.10 -12.25 -16.62
N ALA A 664 23.01 -13.06 -16.09
CA ALA A 664 22.75 -14.46 -15.79
C ALA A 664 23.56 -14.96 -14.59
N LEU A 665 23.05 -15.99 -13.93
CA LEU A 665 23.81 -16.72 -12.92
C LEU A 665 24.75 -17.72 -13.58
N ASN A 666 26.05 -17.55 -13.39
CA ASN A 666 27.04 -18.55 -13.78
C ASN A 666 26.98 -19.75 -12.82
N LYS A 667 26.39 -20.84 -13.26
CA LYS A 667 26.20 -22.07 -12.44
C LYS A 667 27.50 -22.73 -11.97
N THR A 668 28.63 -22.44 -12.63
CA THR A 668 29.92 -23.01 -12.27
C THR A 668 30.59 -22.27 -11.11
N THR A 669 30.42 -20.93 -11.08
CA THR A 669 31.04 -20.05 -10.08
C THR A 669 30.07 -19.57 -9.01
N ASP A 670 28.76 -19.81 -9.19
CA ASP A 670 27.65 -19.27 -8.37
C ASP A 670 27.70 -17.73 -8.24
N VAL A 671 28.18 -17.07 -9.28
CA VAL A 671 28.30 -15.62 -9.36
C VAL A 671 27.41 -15.09 -10.49
N TYR A 672 26.72 -14.00 -10.22
CA TYR A 672 26.00 -13.29 -11.27
C TYR A 672 26.97 -12.52 -12.17
N GLU A 673 26.81 -12.69 -13.47
CA GLU A 673 27.61 -12.02 -14.48
C GLU A 673 26.72 -11.14 -15.35
N SER A 674 27.23 -9.97 -15.72
CA SER A 674 26.57 -9.04 -16.65
C SER A 674 27.46 -8.80 -17.84
N THR A 675 27.08 -9.36 -18.98
CA THR A 675 27.82 -9.26 -20.23
C THR A 675 27.16 -8.25 -21.17
N GLU A 676 27.93 -7.36 -21.75
CA GLU A 676 27.44 -6.46 -22.80
C GLU A 676 27.33 -7.20 -24.12
N ILE A 677 26.12 -7.26 -24.69
CA ILE A 677 25.86 -7.94 -25.97
C ILE A 677 25.89 -6.96 -27.15
N THR A 678 25.99 -5.67 -26.89
CA THR A 678 26.12 -4.60 -27.90
C THR A 678 27.56 -4.15 -28.14
N GLU A 679 28.56 -4.77 -27.52
CA GLU A 679 29.97 -4.38 -27.62
C GLU A 679 30.47 -4.25 -29.05
N GLN A 680 29.99 -5.14 -29.96
CA GLN A 680 30.35 -5.11 -31.37
C GLN A 680 29.54 -4.11 -32.20
N VAL A 681 28.49 -3.54 -31.65
CA VAL A 681 27.55 -2.60 -32.30
C VAL A 681 27.20 -1.38 -31.39
N PRO A 682 28.20 -0.67 -30.89
CA PRO A 682 27.99 0.33 -29.82
C PRO A 682 27.19 1.57 -30.28
N ARG A 683 26.96 1.75 -31.58
CA ARG A 683 26.19 2.88 -32.15
C ARG A 683 24.99 2.40 -32.97
N TYR A 684 24.51 1.20 -32.72
CA TYR A 684 23.46 0.58 -33.57
C TYR A 684 22.06 0.94 -33.09
N ILE A 685 21.83 0.91 -31.79
CA ILE A 685 20.54 1.17 -31.18
C ILE A 685 20.47 2.64 -30.75
N PRO A 686 19.55 3.46 -31.29
CA PRO A 686 19.37 4.83 -30.85
C PRO A 686 18.94 4.93 -29.38
N LYS A 687 18.93 6.14 -28.82
CA LYS A 687 18.38 6.46 -27.52
C LYS A 687 16.85 6.43 -27.51
N ASP A 688 16.28 6.73 -26.35
CA ASP A 688 14.83 6.84 -26.10
C ASP A 688 14.12 5.55 -26.46
N ILE A 689 14.45 4.50 -25.70
CA ILE A 689 13.83 3.17 -25.86
C ILE A 689 12.37 3.23 -25.44
N THR A 690 11.49 2.89 -26.36
CA THR A 690 10.03 2.92 -26.11
C THR A 690 9.46 1.57 -25.71
N TYR A 691 10.03 0.49 -26.23
CA TYR A 691 9.55 -0.86 -25.96
C TYR A 691 10.66 -1.90 -26.04
N PHE A 692 10.58 -2.90 -25.16
CA PHE A 692 11.59 -3.92 -25.03
C PHE A 692 10.92 -5.25 -24.67
N SER A 693 11.01 -6.27 -25.51
CA SER A 693 10.43 -7.59 -25.31
C SER A 693 11.24 -8.69 -25.98
N GLY A 694 11.00 -9.94 -25.61
CA GLY A 694 11.72 -11.06 -26.17
C GLY A 694 10.96 -12.39 -26.15
N SER A 695 11.37 -13.31 -27.04
CA SER A 695 10.81 -14.65 -27.17
C SER A 695 11.82 -15.72 -26.78
N LEU A 696 11.40 -16.59 -25.87
CA LEU A 696 12.18 -17.79 -25.51
C LEU A 696 12.12 -18.86 -26.60
N SER A 697 10.95 -19.05 -27.26
CA SER A 697 10.79 -20.06 -28.30
C SER A 697 11.63 -19.78 -29.54
N GLU A 698 11.74 -18.50 -29.91
CA GLU A 698 12.48 -18.09 -31.12
C GLU A 698 13.91 -17.59 -30.80
N ASN A 699 14.28 -17.50 -29.52
CA ASN A 699 15.55 -16.93 -29.07
C ASN A 699 15.81 -15.52 -29.64
N LEU A 700 14.77 -14.68 -29.59
CA LEU A 700 14.76 -13.33 -30.12
C LEU A 700 14.56 -12.30 -29.02
N LEU A 701 15.21 -11.18 -29.18
CA LEU A 701 15.01 -9.97 -28.41
C LEU A 701 14.71 -8.83 -29.38
N GLY A 702 13.72 -8.01 -29.08
CA GLY A 702 13.33 -6.88 -29.89
C GLY A 702 13.37 -5.57 -29.09
N ILE A 703 13.72 -4.48 -29.76
CA ILE A 703 13.90 -3.16 -29.17
C ILE A 703 13.33 -2.12 -30.12
N LEU A 704 12.53 -1.21 -29.57
CA LEU A 704 12.05 -0.02 -30.26
C LEU A 704 12.67 1.24 -29.65
N SER A 705 12.93 2.23 -30.49
CA SER A 705 13.36 3.55 -30.08
C SER A 705 12.46 4.61 -30.72
N ASN A 706 12.17 5.68 -30.01
CA ASN A 706 11.41 6.81 -30.52
C ASN A 706 12.21 7.67 -31.51
N GLU A 707 13.53 7.63 -31.44
CA GLU A 707 14.40 8.32 -32.41
C GLU A 707 14.37 7.66 -33.81
N ASP A 708 14.02 6.36 -33.88
CA ASP A 708 13.83 5.61 -35.13
C ASP A 708 12.60 4.69 -35.00
N ASP A 709 11.42 5.31 -35.05
CA ASP A 709 10.13 4.66 -34.80
C ASP A 709 9.62 3.80 -35.98
N GLN A 710 10.40 3.69 -37.07
CA GLN A 710 10.10 2.84 -38.21
C GLN A 710 10.97 1.57 -38.25
N SER A 711 11.90 1.42 -37.34
CA SER A 711 12.80 0.26 -37.26
C SER A 711 12.60 -0.54 -36.00
N LEU A 712 12.58 -1.85 -36.14
CA LEU A 712 12.65 -2.80 -35.02
C LEU A 712 14.05 -3.41 -34.97
N TYR A 713 14.81 -3.11 -33.94
CA TYR A 713 16.15 -3.65 -33.69
C TYR A 713 16.01 -5.03 -33.08
N MET A 714 16.62 -6.03 -33.69
CA MET A 714 16.49 -7.43 -33.33
C MET A 714 17.83 -8.05 -32.96
N TYR A 715 17.80 -8.87 -31.89
CA TYR A 715 18.92 -9.68 -31.50
C TYR A 715 18.51 -11.15 -31.47
N ARG A 716 19.18 -12.01 -32.25
CA ARG A 716 18.96 -13.46 -32.23
C ARG A 716 20.18 -14.16 -31.66
N TYR A 717 19.95 -15.10 -30.75
CA TYR A 717 21.00 -15.86 -30.11
C TYR A 717 20.66 -17.37 -30.14
N PHE A 718 21.70 -18.17 -30.07
CA PHE A 718 21.55 -19.61 -29.94
C PHE A 718 22.69 -20.17 -29.10
N PHE A 719 22.34 -20.97 -28.11
CA PHE A 719 23.28 -21.69 -27.27
C PHE A 719 23.33 -23.17 -27.66
N SER A 720 24.51 -23.71 -27.82
CA SER A 720 24.78 -25.15 -27.93
C SER A 720 25.72 -25.55 -26.79
N GLU A 721 25.32 -26.45 -25.93
CA GLU A 721 26.09 -26.92 -24.78
C GLU A 721 26.70 -25.83 -23.90
N ASN A 722 26.07 -24.80 -23.50
CA ASN A 722 26.59 -23.66 -22.78
C ASN A 722 27.48 -22.67 -23.56
N LYS A 723 27.67 -22.89 -24.86
CA LYS A 723 28.39 -21.93 -25.71
C LYS A 723 27.42 -21.20 -26.62
N LYS A 724 27.49 -19.85 -26.62
CA LYS A 724 26.72 -19.03 -27.55
C LYS A 724 27.31 -19.19 -28.95
N VAL A 725 26.59 -19.89 -29.84
CA VAL A 725 27.00 -20.17 -31.21
C VAL A 725 26.53 -19.09 -32.18
N LEU A 726 25.38 -18.51 -31.90
CA LEU A 726 24.81 -17.40 -32.65
C LEU A 726 24.65 -16.20 -31.73
N SER A 727 25.08 -15.03 -32.23
CA SER A 727 24.92 -13.73 -31.57
C SER A 727 24.80 -12.69 -32.67
N SER A 728 23.58 -12.46 -33.15
CA SER A 728 23.34 -11.74 -34.41
C SER A 728 22.43 -10.56 -34.17
N TRP A 729 22.93 -9.37 -34.44
CA TRP A 729 22.16 -8.12 -34.50
C TRP A 729 21.73 -7.84 -35.93
N PHE A 730 20.46 -7.42 -36.11
CA PHE A 730 19.89 -6.98 -37.39
C PHE A 730 18.70 -6.07 -37.11
N LYS A 731 18.16 -5.41 -38.14
CA LYS A 731 16.97 -4.58 -38.02
C LYS A 731 15.93 -4.94 -39.05
N TRP A 732 14.68 -4.71 -38.70
CA TRP A 732 13.55 -4.78 -39.62
C TRP A 732 12.99 -3.37 -39.78
N GLU A 733 12.98 -2.89 -41.03
CA GLU A 733 12.45 -1.57 -41.37
C GLU A 733 11.06 -1.68 -41.96
N PHE A 734 10.23 -0.72 -41.62
CA PHE A 734 8.83 -0.62 -42.03
C PHE A 734 8.58 0.79 -42.56
N ASN A 735 7.55 0.94 -43.41
CA ASN A 735 7.05 2.25 -43.86
C ASN A 735 5.97 2.81 -42.92
N MET A 736 5.77 2.18 -41.79
CA MET A 736 4.81 2.54 -40.73
C MET A 736 5.58 2.79 -39.44
N LYS A 737 5.05 3.68 -38.60
CA LYS A 737 5.59 3.90 -37.25
C LYS A 737 5.18 2.72 -36.36
N ILE A 738 6.12 2.13 -35.63
CA ILE A 738 5.87 1.06 -34.69
C ILE A 738 5.68 1.70 -33.31
N ARG A 739 4.62 1.33 -32.60
CA ARG A 739 4.30 1.85 -31.27
C ARG A 739 4.56 0.84 -30.17
N GLY A 740 4.40 -0.43 -30.47
CA GLY A 740 4.68 -1.54 -29.56
C GLY A 740 4.69 -2.86 -30.32
N PHE A 741 5.25 -3.89 -29.70
CA PHE A 741 5.27 -5.22 -30.27
C PHE A 741 5.29 -6.29 -29.18
N GLU A 742 4.87 -7.51 -29.54
CA GLU A 742 5.00 -8.66 -28.65
C GLU A 742 5.19 -9.94 -29.46
N PHE A 743 6.04 -10.81 -28.91
CA PHE A 743 6.22 -12.16 -29.43
C PHE A 743 5.21 -13.10 -28.76
N ILE A 744 4.34 -13.67 -29.55
CA ILE A 744 3.33 -14.60 -29.05
C ILE A 744 3.42 -15.87 -29.90
N ASP A 745 3.83 -16.98 -29.28
CA ASP A 745 4.17 -18.20 -29.97
C ASP A 745 5.22 -17.94 -31.06
N SER A 746 5.01 -18.42 -32.29
CA SER A 746 5.88 -18.14 -33.45
C SER A 746 5.36 -16.98 -34.31
N MET A 747 4.69 -16.00 -33.69
CA MET A 747 4.19 -14.79 -34.34
C MET A 747 4.72 -13.55 -33.64
N LEU A 748 5.05 -12.53 -34.40
CA LEU A 748 5.30 -11.17 -33.92
C LEU A 748 4.08 -10.32 -34.20
N TYR A 749 3.45 -9.79 -33.18
CA TYR A 749 2.38 -8.80 -33.29
C TYR A 749 2.93 -7.40 -33.11
N LEU A 750 2.50 -6.48 -33.96
CA LEU A 750 2.92 -5.09 -33.93
C LEU A 750 1.71 -4.16 -33.85
N ILE A 751 1.81 -3.16 -33.03
CA ILE A 751 0.92 -2.00 -33.04
C ILE A 751 1.61 -0.94 -33.89
N VAL A 752 1.02 -0.62 -35.02
CA VAL A 752 1.61 0.30 -35.97
C VAL A 752 0.70 1.50 -36.21
N ALA A 753 1.29 2.64 -36.50
CA ALA A 753 0.58 3.84 -36.93
C ALA A 753 1.02 4.23 -38.33
N ASN A 754 0.07 4.66 -39.15
CA ASN A 754 0.40 5.16 -40.48
C ASN A 754 1.24 6.43 -40.38
N ALA A 755 2.37 6.50 -41.09
CA ALA A 755 3.32 7.59 -40.98
C ALA A 755 2.72 8.98 -41.31
N THR A 756 1.65 9.03 -42.10
CA THR A 756 1.02 10.27 -42.56
C THR A 756 -0.28 10.61 -41.82
N THR A 757 -1.09 9.60 -41.49
CA THR A 757 -2.45 9.81 -40.94
C THR A 757 -2.55 9.46 -39.47
N ASP A 758 -1.49 8.91 -38.86
CA ASP A 758 -1.43 8.40 -37.48
C ASP A 758 -2.53 7.41 -37.11
N ILE A 759 -3.20 6.82 -38.13
CA ILE A 759 -4.19 5.79 -37.90
C ILE A 759 -3.49 4.52 -37.44
N SER A 760 -3.90 4.03 -36.27
CA SER A 760 -3.30 2.85 -35.67
C SER A 760 -3.95 1.55 -36.15
N SER A 761 -3.14 0.50 -36.26
CA SER A 761 -3.56 -0.84 -36.70
C SER A 761 -2.75 -1.93 -35.99
N ILE A 762 -3.34 -3.12 -35.89
CA ILE A 762 -2.65 -4.33 -35.48
C ILE A 762 -2.21 -5.08 -36.73
N VAL A 763 -0.95 -5.46 -36.78
CA VAL A 763 -0.38 -6.32 -37.83
C VAL A 763 0.41 -7.46 -37.20
N SER A 764 0.59 -8.56 -37.94
CA SER A 764 1.35 -9.72 -37.46
C SER A 764 2.36 -10.17 -38.51
N ILE A 765 3.45 -10.81 -38.05
CA ILE A 765 4.49 -11.40 -38.89
C ILE A 765 4.78 -12.82 -38.38
N PRO A 766 4.63 -13.85 -39.20
CA PRO A 766 5.08 -15.20 -38.82
C PRO A 766 6.59 -15.24 -38.69
N LEU A 767 7.08 -15.91 -37.63
CA LEU A 767 8.51 -16.05 -37.37
C LEU A 767 9.10 -17.39 -37.87
N ASN A 768 8.22 -18.36 -38.19
CA ASN A 768 8.61 -19.63 -38.77
C ASN A 768 9.03 -19.48 -40.23
N PHE A 769 10.05 -20.25 -40.65
CA PHE A 769 10.61 -20.20 -41.99
C PHE A 769 9.74 -20.88 -43.08
N ASP A 770 8.78 -21.70 -42.66
CA ASP A 770 7.86 -22.45 -43.56
C ASP A 770 6.64 -21.66 -44.00
N GLY A 771 6.63 -20.35 -43.74
CA GLY A 771 5.51 -19.49 -44.16
C GLY A 771 5.36 -19.41 -45.65
N GLU A 772 4.45 -20.23 -46.21
CA GLU A 772 3.95 -20.00 -47.56
C GLU A 772 3.40 -18.57 -47.61
N ASP A 773 3.77 -17.83 -48.64
CA ASP A 773 3.15 -16.55 -49.02
C ASP A 773 1.70 -16.87 -49.38
N GLU A 774 0.84 -17.06 -48.38
CA GLU A 774 -0.59 -17.18 -48.58
C GLU A 774 -1.08 -15.86 -49.18
N GLY A 775 -1.43 -15.92 -50.44
CA GLY A 775 -1.87 -14.73 -51.19
C GLY A 775 -3.01 -14.02 -50.46
N LEU A 776 -2.96 -12.70 -50.53
CA LEU A 776 -3.86 -11.71 -49.92
C LEU A 776 -5.32 -12.21 -49.85
N ALA A 777 -5.73 -12.52 -48.64
CA ALA A 777 -7.14 -12.79 -48.38
C ALA A 777 -7.97 -11.49 -48.55
N ALA A 778 -9.14 -11.63 -49.16
CA ALA A 778 -10.06 -10.51 -49.32
C ALA A 778 -10.61 -10.10 -47.93
N TYR A 779 -10.43 -8.87 -47.52
CA TYR A 779 -10.92 -8.35 -46.26
C TYR A 779 -12.31 -7.73 -46.45
N THR A 780 -13.22 -8.03 -45.53
CA THR A 780 -14.53 -7.40 -45.46
C THR A 780 -14.49 -6.24 -44.50
N VAL A 781 -14.72 -5.01 -44.98
CA VAL A 781 -14.82 -3.82 -44.12
C VAL A 781 -16.28 -3.36 -44.14
N ASN A 782 -16.90 -3.24 -42.96
CA ASN A 782 -18.27 -2.77 -42.76
C ASN A 782 -19.33 -3.54 -43.60
N GLY A 783 -19.20 -4.86 -43.69
CA GLY A 783 -20.18 -5.68 -44.39
C GLY A 783 -20.11 -5.65 -45.94
N GLY A 784 -19.13 -4.94 -46.49
CA GLY A 784 -18.83 -4.92 -47.92
C GLY A 784 -17.54 -5.66 -48.25
N THR A 785 -17.51 -6.45 -49.30
CA THR A 785 -16.28 -7.07 -49.80
C THR A 785 -15.46 -6.01 -50.53
N LEU A 786 -14.33 -5.55 -49.96
CA LEU A 786 -13.38 -4.75 -50.72
C LEU A 786 -12.55 -5.68 -51.62
N THR A 787 -12.92 -5.74 -52.87
CA THR A 787 -12.09 -6.31 -53.95
C THR A 787 -11.07 -5.30 -54.47
N THR A 788 -10.35 -4.64 -53.57
CA THR A 788 -9.13 -3.95 -53.92
C THR A 788 -7.98 -4.87 -53.67
N THR A 789 -7.29 -5.25 -54.72
CA THR A 789 -5.93 -5.79 -54.65
C THR A 789 -5.13 -4.76 -53.85
N LEU A 790 -4.95 -4.99 -52.51
CA LEU A 790 -3.92 -4.31 -51.73
C LEU A 790 -2.60 -4.75 -52.41
N THR A 791 -2.13 -3.95 -53.38
CA THR A 791 -0.77 -4.05 -53.79
C THR A 791 0.05 -3.66 -52.57
N VAL A 792 0.55 -4.66 -51.85
CA VAL A 792 1.65 -4.43 -50.90
C VAL A 792 2.68 -3.68 -51.70
N SER A 793 2.98 -2.45 -51.28
CA SER A 793 4.01 -1.68 -51.96
C SER A 793 5.27 -2.58 -52.02
N PRO A 794 5.90 -2.78 -53.13
CA PRO A 794 7.14 -3.58 -53.17
C PRO A 794 8.21 -3.05 -52.24
N ASN A 795 8.04 -1.82 -51.73
CA ASN A 795 8.94 -1.22 -50.74
C ASN A 795 8.74 -1.73 -49.30
N ASP A 796 7.62 -2.38 -48.95
CA ASP A 796 7.39 -2.89 -47.61
C ASP A 796 8.25 -4.13 -47.31
N ASN A 797 8.94 -4.64 -48.29
CA ASN A 797 9.76 -5.83 -48.19
C ASN A 797 11.15 -5.62 -48.81
N VAL A 798 11.70 -4.41 -48.72
CA VAL A 798 13.07 -4.16 -49.21
C VAL A 798 14.05 -4.90 -48.28
N THR A 799 14.79 -5.80 -48.88
CA THR A 799 15.82 -6.58 -48.19
C THR A 799 17.16 -5.97 -48.59
N HIS A 800 17.97 -5.59 -47.65
CA HIS A 800 19.30 -5.01 -47.87
C HIS A 800 20.34 -5.73 -47.02
N LEU A 801 21.43 -6.08 -47.67
CA LEU A 801 22.62 -6.65 -47.06
C LEU A 801 23.83 -5.89 -47.57
N ASP A 802 24.50 -5.12 -46.71
CA ASP A 802 25.76 -4.46 -47.03
C ASP A 802 26.95 -5.27 -46.49
N MET A 803 27.85 -5.63 -47.38
CA MET A 803 29.02 -6.47 -47.11
C MET A 803 30.33 -5.70 -47.27
N ARG A 804 30.31 -4.37 -47.31
CA ARG A 804 31.53 -3.57 -47.50
C ARG A 804 32.58 -3.84 -46.46
#